data_725dc32eae93586cc270fa9c66388c52
#
_entry.id   725dc32eae93586cc270fa9c66388c52
#
_cell.length_a   1.000
_cell.length_b   1.000
_cell.length_c   1.000
_cell.angle_alpha   90.00
_cell.angle_beta   90.00
_cell.angle_gamma   90.00
#
_symmetry.space_group_name_H-M   'P 1'
#
loop_
_entity.id
_entity.type
_entity.pdbx_description
1 polymer ?
#
loop_
_entity_poly.entity_id
_entity_poly.type
_entity_poly.pdbx_seq_one_letter_code
_entity_poly.pdbx_strand_id
1 'polypeptide(L)'
;MHTFSKFKQYYYGIIMSQLTRFFLLAFFYYIYPVEIFPQDIPAFTDQQLIANPTDAWITNGGNTYNQRYSPLNEINTENVGSLEGVWMTHLNGSGIGARFSGEAQPIFYEGIIYVITGEDDVFAVDIDTGDIIWTYEANLFDGIEGICCGWTNRGVAIGDNKVFIGQLDGQLIALDKDNGDIVWSVQAEDWRQGYSITSAPLYYDGKVITGFAGGENGIQGKVKTYDAETGEHLWTFFTVPNPGEIGHETWPQDSEVYKYGGAPVWQTPAYDPDLEMLYFSTGNPGPDFNGWMREGDNLFATSIVAIDSNTGEYRWHFQQVHHDIWDYDAPNPVVLFDIDINGELRQGLAQASKTGWVYILDRTDGTPLIGIEERPVPQDPRQATAATQPYPIGDAFVPQEVDIAPEGYPELVNQGRIFTPFWTEGTVIKPSHNGGANWPPSSYNPNTGILYVCATDRMSFFRGGEPEEIPPRLEGRFLGGRFGAVPNFISGVFAAMDMTTNRIVWQQRWADRCYSGSITTAGGLTFVGRNDGRLTALSSRTGDSLWEFQTGAGMNSPVTTFNYNDKQYIVAYAAGNTFAGSEKGDNLWLFTIDGGISDISMLDSMSGLENFDLSSSDMANGNTIYASACSFCHGVDGEGGHGGGIALMSASNPGYVIDRIRNGFNAMPAFNGVLSREEILDVAAYVTNELASQ
;
A
#
# COMPACT_ATOMS: atom_id res chain seq x y z
N MET A 1 67.62 -47.78 50.57
CA MET A 1 67.52 -46.61 49.68
C MET A 1 66.61 -46.92 48.46
N HIS A 2 65.51 -47.62 48.65
CA HIS A 2 64.61 -47.90 47.50
C HIS A 2 63.10 -47.70 47.77
N THR A 3 62.75 -47.09 48.87
CA THR A 3 61.32 -46.91 49.27
C THR A 3 60.82 -45.48 49.22
N PHE A 4 61.63 -44.53 48.91
CA PHE A 4 61.21 -43.07 48.86
C PHE A 4 60.88 -42.55 47.44
N SER A 5 61.20 -43.36 46.38
CA SER A 5 60.99 -42.92 45.01
C SER A 5 59.56 -43.22 44.46
N LYS A 6 58.85 -44.20 45.04
CA LYS A 6 57.47 -44.57 44.59
C LYS A 6 56.37 -43.67 45.14
N PHE A 7 56.59 -42.97 46.26
CA PHE A 7 55.58 -42.12 46.85
C PHE A 7 55.48 -40.75 46.18
N LYS A 8 56.52 -40.27 45.53
CA LYS A 8 56.52 -38.97 44.83
C LYS A 8 55.83 -39.06 43.43
N GLN A 9 55.81 -40.21 42.82
CA GLN A 9 55.14 -40.43 41.53
C GLN A 9 53.62 -40.58 41.67
N TYR A 10 53.16 -41.09 42.83
CA TYR A 10 51.71 -41.22 43.05
C TYR A 10 51.00 -39.90 43.42
N TYR A 11 51.68 -38.97 44.05
CA TYR A 11 51.13 -37.67 44.41
C TYR A 11 51.08 -36.71 43.19
N TYR A 12 52.02 -36.80 42.25
CA TYR A 12 51.98 -36.03 41.02
C TYR A 12 50.87 -36.49 40.05
N GLY A 13 50.59 -37.76 40.01
CA GLY A 13 49.54 -38.36 39.17
C GLY A 13 48.13 -37.98 39.61
N ILE A 14 47.86 -37.84 40.91
CA ILE A 14 46.56 -37.48 41.45
C ILE A 14 46.31 -35.97 41.32
N ILE A 15 47.32 -35.11 41.49
CA ILE A 15 47.18 -33.66 41.34
C ILE A 15 46.99 -33.28 39.85
N MET A 16 47.71 -33.92 38.92
CA MET A 16 47.51 -33.69 37.49
C MET A 16 46.15 -34.21 36.98
N SER A 17 45.63 -35.32 37.50
CA SER A 17 44.31 -35.80 37.09
C SER A 17 43.17 -34.97 37.65
N GLN A 18 43.33 -34.30 38.77
CA GLN A 18 42.35 -33.39 39.34
C GLN A 18 42.40 -32.02 38.62
N LEU A 19 43.57 -31.49 38.27
CA LEU A 19 43.71 -30.25 37.48
C LEU A 19 43.19 -30.44 36.05
N THR A 20 43.39 -31.59 35.41
CA THR A 20 42.88 -31.85 34.05
C THR A 20 41.35 -32.01 34.05
N ARG A 21 40.76 -32.55 35.15
CA ARG A 21 39.29 -32.59 35.27
C ARG A 21 38.67 -31.23 35.59
N PHE A 22 39.36 -30.35 36.31
CA PHE A 22 38.91 -28.96 36.55
C PHE A 22 39.02 -28.10 35.32
N PHE A 23 40.04 -28.27 34.48
CA PHE A 23 40.16 -27.56 33.19
C PHE A 23 39.16 -28.08 32.14
N LEU A 24 38.79 -29.33 32.14
CA LEU A 24 37.76 -29.89 31.25
C LEU A 24 36.33 -29.50 31.67
N LEU A 25 36.08 -29.24 32.96
CA LEU A 25 34.79 -28.72 33.43
C LEU A 25 34.66 -27.20 33.31
N ALA A 26 35.78 -26.44 33.23
CA ALA A 26 35.74 -24.99 33.00
C ALA A 26 35.61 -24.65 31.48
N PHE A 27 35.91 -25.61 30.58
CA PHE A 27 35.76 -25.41 29.13
C PHE A 27 34.31 -25.63 28.63
N PHE A 28 33.43 -26.20 29.46
CA PHE A 28 32.04 -26.49 29.08
C PHE A 28 31.06 -25.40 29.54
N TYR A 29 31.52 -24.27 30.13
CA TYR A 29 30.66 -23.14 30.54
C TYR A 29 30.93 -21.82 29.78
N TYR A 30 31.74 -21.83 28.73
CA TYR A 30 31.67 -20.81 27.70
C TYR A 30 30.73 -21.34 26.63
N ILE A 31 29.43 -21.25 26.90
CA ILE A 31 28.43 -21.20 25.85
C ILE A 31 28.71 -19.87 25.14
N TYR A 32 29.46 -19.92 24.06
CA TYR A 32 29.36 -18.86 23.07
C TYR A 32 27.88 -18.76 22.75
N PRO A 33 27.24 -17.58 22.76
CA PRO A 33 25.97 -17.44 22.09
C PRO A 33 26.23 -17.99 20.68
N VAL A 34 25.51 -19.01 20.29
CA VAL A 34 25.41 -19.39 18.89
C VAL A 34 24.70 -18.17 18.31
N GLU A 35 25.48 -17.27 17.69
CA GLU A 35 24.89 -16.31 16.78
C GLU A 35 24.18 -17.19 15.76
N ILE A 36 22.86 -17.27 15.87
CA ILE A 36 22.01 -17.86 14.84
C ILE A 36 22.10 -16.86 13.71
N PHE A 37 23.06 -17.06 12.81
CA PHE A 37 23.05 -16.36 11.55
C PHE A 37 21.75 -16.74 10.84
N PRO A 38 20.98 -15.79 10.36
CA PRO A 38 19.80 -16.07 9.53
C PRO A 38 20.22 -17.00 8.39
N GLN A 39 19.35 -17.98 8.09
CA GLN A 39 19.63 -18.85 6.94
C GLN A 39 19.72 -18.01 5.66
N ASP A 40 20.53 -18.49 4.70
CA ASP A 40 20.64 -17.84 3.40
C ASP A 40 19.26 -17.81 2.70
N ILE A 41 18.90 -16.65 2.10
CA ILE A 41 17.74 -16.54 1.24
C ILE A 41 18.09 -17.20 -0.09
N PRO A 42 17.40 -18.30 -0.48
CA PRO A 42 17.72 -19.01 -1.71
C PRO A 42 17.29 -18.24 -2.96
N ALA A 43 17.79 -18.69 -4.11
CA ALA A 43 17.09 -18.50 -5.37
C ALA A 43 15.82 -19.36 -5.33
N PHE A 44 14.68 -18.76 -5.06
CA PHE A 44 13.42 -19.51 -4.95
C PHE A 44 13.05 -20.18 -6.27
N THR A 45 12.69 -21.46 -6.18
CA THR A 45 12.12 -22.19 -7.32
C THR A 45 10.72 -21.70 -7.64
N ASP A 46 10.28 -21.91 -8.90
CA ASP A 46 8.92 -21.59 -9.32
C ASP A 46 7.85 -22.17 -8.39
N GLN A 47 8.04 -23.43 -7.95
CA GLN A 47 7.14 -24.08 -7.01
C GLN A 47 7.06 -23.38 -5.65
N GLN A 48 8.17 -22.84 -5.15
CA GLN A 48 8.17 -22.07 -3.90
C GLN A 48 7.48 -20.71 -4.12
N LEU A 49 7.70 -20.09 -5.27
CA LEU A 49 7.11 -18.78 -5.60
C LEU A 49 5.58 -18.81 -5.75
N ILE A 50 5.00 -19.89 -6.29
CA ILE A 50 3.54 -20.05 -6.42
C ILE A 50 2.87 -20.71 -5.21
N ALA A 51 3.64 -21.30 -4.29
CA ALA A 51 3.09 -21.94 -3.10
C ALA A 51 2.39 -20.94 -2.18
N ASN A 52 1.26 -21.37 -1.60
CA ASN A 52 0.61 -20.59 -0.56
C ASN A 52 1.50 -20.50 0.68
N PRO A 53 1.70 -19.32 1.27
CA PRO A 53 2.60 -19.11 2.40
C PRO A 53 2.16 -19.88 3.65
N THR A 54 3.12 -20.60 4.27
CA THR A 54 2.98 -21.28 5.56
C THR A 54 4.05 -20.80 6.54
N ASP A 55 5.29 -21.31 6.43
CA ASP A 55 6.39 -20.99 7.34
C ASP A 55 7.17 -19.74 6.90
N ALA A 56 6.82 -19.16 5.75
CA ALA A 56 7.40 -17.94 5.21
C ALA A 56 6.35 -17.17 4.39
N TRP A 57 6.57 -15.87 4.25
CA TRP A 57 5.81 -14.99 3.37
C TRP A 57 6.80 -14.23 2.48
N ILE A 58 7.15 -14.81 1.32
CA ILE A 58 8.34 -14.44 0.54
C ILE A 58 8.11 -13.41 -0.57
N THR A 59 6.86 -13.10 -0.89
CA THR A 59 6.51 -12.08 -1.89
C THR A 59 5.48 -11.11 -1.32
N ASN A 60 5.39 -9.91 -1.88
CA ASN A 60 4.38 -8.93 -1.46
C ASN A 60 2.94 -9.49 -1.49
N GLY A 61 2.61 -10.36 -2.45
CA GLY A 61 1.29 -11.00 -2.57
C GLY A 61 1.12 -12.31 -1.79
N GLY A 62 2.10 -12.72 -0.98
CA GLY A 62 2.17 -14.04 -0.34
C GLY A 62 2.75 -15.11 -1.26
N ASN A 63 2.30 -15.13 -2.50
CA ASN A 63 2.85 -15.89 -3.62
C ASN A 63 2.82 -15.03 -4.89
N THR A 64 3.43 -15.49 -5.99
CA THR A 64 3.46 -14.73 -7.25
C THR A 64 2.10 -14.66 -7.95
N TYR A 65 1.09 -15.39 -7.45
CA TYR A 65 -0.30 -15.27 -7.89
C TYR A 65 -1.05 -14.12 -7.18
N ASN A 66 -0.41 -13.40 -6.26
CA ASN A 66 -0.98 -12.27 -5.49
C ASN A 66 -2.24 -12.64 -4.69
N GLN A 67 -2.40 -13.90 -4.28
CA GLN A 67 -3.64 -14.38 -3.65
C GLN A 67 -3.83 -13.86 -2.24
N ARG A 68 -2.75 -13.51 -1.53
CA ARG A 68 -2.80 -13.07 -0.12
C ARG A 68 -3.63 -14.03 0.74
N TYR A 69 -3.45 -15.32 0.48
CA TYR A 69 -4.09 -16.42 1.18
C TYR A 69 -3.05 -17.30 1.87
N SER A 70 -3.33 -17.67 3.12
CA SER A 70 -2.54 -18.69 3.83
C SER A 70 -3.39 -19.89 4.23
N PRO A 71 -2.89 -21.14 4.04
CA PRO A 71 -3.58 -22.34 4.48
C PRO A 71 -3.51 -22.56 6.00
N LEU A 72 -2.87 -21.68 6.76
CA LEU A 72 -2.79 -21.73 8.21
C LEU A 72 -4.18 -21.55 8.85
N ASN A 73 -4.44 -22.29 9.93
CA ASN A 73 -5.73 -22.32 10.60
C ASN A 73 -5.65 -22.46 12.14
N GLU A 74 -4.47 -22.30 12.73
CA GLU A 74 -4.34 -22.24 14.20
C GLU A 74 -5.12 -21.04 14.73
N ILE A 75 -4.95 -19.85 14.12
CA ILE A 75 -5.79 -18.69 14.37
C ILE A 75 -7.04 -18.83 13.49
N ASN A 76 -8.21 -18.94 14.12
CA ASN A 76 -9.46 -19.25 13.44
C ASN A 76 -10.66 -18.53 14.07
N THR A 77 -11.85 -18.72 13.52
CA THR A 77 -13.08 -18.07 13.96
C THR A 77 -13.49 -18.37 15.41
N GLU A 78 -12.97 -19.44 16.02
CA GLU A 78 -13.34 -19.84 17.39
C GLU A 78 -12.42 -19.19 18.43
N ASN A 79 -11.14 -18.88 18.07
CA ASN A 79 -10.13 -18.43 19.02
C ASN A 79 -9.55 -17.04 18.72
N VAL A 80 -9.90 -16.41 17.60
CA VAL A 80 -9.38 -15.10 17.22
C VAL A 80 -9.67 -14.00 18.28
N GLY A 81 -10.68 -14.18 19.10
CA GLY A 81 -10.95 -13.31 20.25
C GLY A 81 -9.86 -13.27 21.32
N SER A 82 -8.91 -14.23 21.30
CA SER A 82 -7.72 -14.27 22.17
C SER A 82 -6.45 -13.82 21.45
N LEU A 83 -6.55 -13.20 20.29
CA LEU A 83 -5.41 -12.68 19.54
C LEU A 83 -4.92 -11.40 20.22
N GLU A 84 -3.65 -11.38 20.62
CA GLU A 84 -3.03 -10.28 21.36
C GLU A 84 -1.65 -9.96 20.79
N GLY A 85 -1.16 -8.73 21.03
CA GLY A 85 0.20 -8.33 20.68
C GLY A 85 1.26 -9.11 21.46
N VAL A 86 2.33 -9.49 20.80
CA VAL A 86 3.54 -10.06 21.42
C VAL A 86 4.51 -8.94 21.76
N TRP A 87 4.78 -8.10 20.77
CA TRP A 87 5.60 -6.89 20.90
C TRP A 87 5.16 -5.85 19.86
N MET A 88 5.62 -4.62 20.07
CA MET A 88 5.49 -3.51 19.16
C MET A 88 6.84 -2.78 19.04
N THR A 89 7.27 -2.54 17.83
CA THR A 89 8.53 -1.85 17.52
C THR A 89 8.24 -0.58 16.75
N HIS A 90 8.87 0.53 17.15
CA HIS A 90 8.86 1.78 16.41
C HIS A 90 9.94 1.78 15.34
N LEU A 91 9.58 2.08 14.10
CA LEU A 91 10.52 2.16 12.98
C LEU A 91 11.12 3.57 12.77
N ASN A 92 10.73 4.54 13.62
CA ASN A 92 11.19 5.93 13.60
C ASN A 92 10.99 6.69 12.27
N GLY A 93 10.03 6.26 11.47
CA GLY A 93 9.71 6.92 10.21
C GLY A 93 8.53 6.29 9.49
N SER A 94 7.78 7.08 8.75
CA SER A 94 6.69 6.61 7.87
C SER A 94 6.46 7.56 6.70
N GLY A 95 7.37 8.48 6.47
CA GLY A 95 7.30 9.54 5.47
C GLY A 95 7.62 10.91 6.06
N ILE A 96 8.13 11.83 5.23
CA ILE A 96 8.57 13.16 5.66
C ILE A 96 7.38 14.08 5.91
N GLY A 97 7.28 14.60 7.11
CA GLY A 97 6.30 15.61 7.50
C GLY A 97 4.87 15.17 7.24
N ALA A 98 4.15 15.92 6.40
CA ALA A 98 2.77 15.63 6.01
C ALA A 98 2.63 14.64 4.83
N ARG A 99 3.72 14.05 4.33
CA ARG A 99 3.73 13.14 3.17
C ARG A 99 3.84 11.67 3.54
N PHE A 100 3.53 11.30 4.78
CA PHE A 100 3.63 9.93 5.28
C PHE A 100 2.66 8.97 4.58
N SER A 101 3.13 7.72 4.38
CA SER A 101 2.29 6.64 3.85
C SER A 101 2.83 5.28 4.28
N GLY A 102 2.08 4.57 5.11
CA GLY A 102 2.37 3.20 5.56
C GLY A 102 1.55 2.19 4.75
N GLU A 103 1.96 1.92 3.50
CA GLU A 103 1.26 0.99 2.59
C GLU A 103 1.98 -0.36 2.46
N ALA A 104 3.21 -0.47 2.97
CA ALA A 104 4.05 -1.64 2.75
C ALA A 104 3.53 -2.89 3.46
N GLN A 105 3.40 -3.99 2.74
CA GLN A 105 3.19 -5.30 3.32
C GLN A 105 4.52 -5.87 3.82
N PRO A 106 4.66 -6.20 5.13
CA PRO A 106 5.86 -6.84 5.63
C PRO A 106 6.08 -8.22 5.00
N ILE A 107 7.34 -8.61 4.81
CA ILE A 107 7.74 -9.95 4.37
C ILE A 107 8.38 -10.68 5.55
N PHE A 108 8.15 -11.99 5.66
CA PHE A 108 8.75 -12.84 6.68
C PHE A 108 9.52 -14.01 6.05
N TYR A 109 10.77 -14.18 6.46
CA TYR A 109 11.58 -15.31 6.08
C TYR A 109 12.59 -15.68 7.18
N GLU A 110 12.59 -16.96 7.61
CA GLU A 110 13.59 -17.56 8.53
C GLU A 110 13.87 -16.72 9.80
N GLY A 111 12.80 -16.27 10.48
CA GLY A 111 12.91 -15.54 11.75
C GLY A 111 13.12 -14.02 11.59
N ILE A 112 13.14 -13.50 10.37
CA ILE A 112 13.33 -12.07 10.11
C ILE A 112 12.12 -11.49 9.39
N ILE A 113 11.66 -10.33 9.86
CA ILE A 113 10.63 -9.52 9.23
C ILE A 113 11.34 -8.38 8.48
N TYR A 114 11.08 -8.28 7.17
CA TYR A 114 11.55 -7.16 6.34
C TYR A 114 10.40 -6.21 6.06
N VAL A 115 10.59 -4.93 6.33
CA VAL A 115 9.58 -3.89 6.10
C VAL A 115 10.24 -2.61 5.59
N ILE A 116 9.58 -1.92 4.67
CA ILE A 116 10.01 -0.63 4.13
C ILE A 116 9.00 0.45 4.52
N THR A 117 9.47 1.65 4.78
CA THR A 117 8.64 2.81 5.11
C THR A 117 8.30 3.63 3.87
N GLY A 118 7.45 4.64 4.03
CA GLY A 118 7.17 5.62 2.95
C GLY A 118 8.38 6.51 2.60
N GLU A 119 9.42 6.53 3.44
CA GLU A 119 10.69 7.22 3.18
C GLU A 119 11.71 6.32 2.44
N ASP A 120 11.29 5.11 2.05
CA ASP A 120 12.10 4.04 1.47
C ASP A 120 13.15 3.46 2.42
N ASP A 121 13.09 3.76 3.72
CA ASP A 121 13.96 3.14 4.71
C ASP A 121 13.53 1.69 4.97
N VAL A 122 14.50 0.78 4.99
CA VAL A 122 14.26 -0.66 5.18
C VAL A 122 14.76 -1.13 6.52
N PHE A 123 13.95 -1.93 7.17
CA PHE A 123 14.25 -2.53 8.46
C PHE A 123 14.19 -4.05 8.38
N ALA A 124 15.20 -4.72 8.93
CA ALA A 124 15.15 -6.12 9.27
C ALA A 124 14.94 -6.25 10.78
N VAL A 125 13.89 -6.95 11.19
CA VAL A 125 13.47 -7.05 12.58
C VAL A 125 13.42 -8.51 13.00
N ASP A 126 14.03 -8.81 14.14
CA ASP A 126 14.02 -10.14 14.76
C ASP A 126 12.63 -10.49 15.29
N ILE A 127 12.11 -11.66 14.91
CA ILE A 127 10.76 -12.07 15.29
C ILE A 127 10.61 -12.34 16.79
N ASP A 128 11.63 -12.90 17.43
CA ASP A 128 11.54 -13.33 18.83
C ASP A 128 11.54 -12.14 19.79
N THR A 129 12.27 -11.08 19.44
CA THR A 129 12.49 -9.92 20.32
C THR A 129 11.80 -8.64 19.86
N GLY A 130 11.55 -8.48 18.56
CA GLY A 130 11.14 -7.22 17.95
C GLY A 130 12.29 -6.22 17.79
N ASP A 131 13.53 -6.61 18.07
CA ASP A 131 14.69 -5.73 17.90
C ASP A 131 15.03 -5.52 16.44
N ILE A 132 15.42 -4.30 16.08
CA ILE A 132 15.91 -3.98 14.74
C ILE A 132 17.34 -4.55 14.61
N ILE A 133 17.52 -5.49 13.68
CA ILE A 133 18.82 -6.13 13.39
C ILE A 133 19.70 -5.16 12.58
N TRP A 134 19.13 -4.59 11.51
CA TRP A 134 19.77 -3.57 10.71
C TRP A 134 18.73 -2.62 10.08
N THR A 135 19.20 -1.45 9.71
CA THR A 135 18.43 -0.42 9.00
C THR A 135 19.20 0.03 7.77
N TYR A 136 18.53 0.12 6.64
CA TYR A 136 19.00 0.85 5.47
C TYR A 136 18.26 2.20 5.43
N GLU A 137 19.02 3.30 5.45
CA GLU A 137 18.47 4.66 5.32
C GLU A 137 18.60 5.13 3.86
N ALA A 138 17.48 5.38 3.20
CA ALA A 138 17.42 5.78 1.80
C ALA A 138 18.02 7.17 1.55
N ASN A 139 17.96 8.05 2.54
CA ASN A 139 18.47 9.42 2.47
C ASN A 139 17.94 10.17 1.23
N LEU A 140 16.66 10.05 0.96
CA LEU A 140 16.03 10.70 -0.17
C LEU A 140 16.16 12.23 -0.08
N PHE A 141 16.28 12.87 -1.24
CA PHE A 141 16.33 14.33 -1.31
C PHE A 141 14.98 14.95 -0.91
N ASP A 142 14.96 15.80 0.12
CA ASP A 142 13.74 16.43 0.67
C ASP A 142 12.92 17.20 -0.37
N GLY A 143 13.57 17.68 -1.43
CA GLY A 143 12.97 18.40 -2.54
C GLY A 143 12.42 17.52 -3.66
N ILE A 144 12.28 16.20 -3.47
CA ILE A 144 11.60 15.35 -4.46
C ILE A 144 10.16 15.81 -4.60
N GLU A 145 9.83 16.32 -5.79
CA GLU A 145 8.50 16.76 -6.19
C GLU A 145 7.94 15.78 -7.24
N GLY A 146 6.64 15.84 -7.47
CA GLY A 146 6.01 15.04 -8.51
C GLY A 146 5.53 13.66 -8.07
N ILE A 147 5.72 13.26 -6.83
CA ILE A 147 5.09 12.07 -6.28
C ILE A 147 3.64 12.41 -5.92
N CYS A 148 2.68 11.68 -6.49
CA CYS A 148 1.25 11.98 -6.40
C CYS A 148 0.74 12.07 -4.96
N CYS A 149 0.81 10.99 -4.22
CA CYS A 149 -0.13 10.68 -3.15
C CYS A 149 0.55 10.49 -1.79
N GLY A 150 1.55 11.27 -1.52
CA GLY A 150 2.45 11.13 -0.37
C GLY A 150 3.70 10.33 -0.71
N TRP A 151 4.59 10.21 0.24
CA TRP A 151 5.75 9.35 0.11
C TRP A 151 5.34 7.92 0.40
N THR A 152 5.36 7.08 -0.63
CA THR A 152 4.71 5.76 -0.63
C THR A 152 5.66 4.70 -1.14
N ASN A 153 5.81 3.64 -0.38
CA ASN A 153 6.38 2.38 -0.83
C ASN A 153 5.47 1.21 -0.38
N ARG A 154 5.31 0.18 -1.23
CA ARG A 154 4.37 -0.93 -0.95
C ARG A 154 5.03 -2.22 -0.52
N GLY A 155 6.36 -2.25 -0.47
CA GLY A 155 7.07 -3.43 0.05
C GLY A 155 8.40 -3.70 -0.62
N VAL A 156 9.02 -4.77 -0.17
CA VAL A 156 10.28 -5.29 -0.68
C VAL A 156 10.09 -6.62 -1.39
N ALA A 157 11.09 -7.07 -2.17
CA ALA A 157 11.21 -8.45 -2.62
C ALA A 157 12.48 -9.07 -2.03
N ILE A 158 12.50 -10.40 -1.87
CA ILE A 158 13.66 -11.15 -1.39
C ILE A 158 14.02 -12.28 -2.34
N GLY A 159 15.31 -12.60 -2.43
CA GLY A 159 15.86 -13.72 -3.21
C GLY A 159 17.38 -13.61 -3.32
N ASP A 160 18.08 -14.72 -3.53
CA ASP A 160 19.54 -14.75 -3.76
C ASP A 160 20.34 -13.98 -2.71
N ASN A 161 20.02 -14.14 -1.43
CA ASN A 161 20.63 -13.43 -0.30
C ASN A 161 20.52 -11.89 -0.36
N LYS A 162 19.51 -11.39 -1.05
CA LYS A 162 19.30 -9.96 -1.25
C LYS A 162 17.88 -9.54 -0.87
N VAL A 163 17.74 -8.28 -0.48
CA VAL A 163 16.48 -7.57 -0.35
C VAL A 163 16.44 -6.51 -1.45
N PHE A 164 15.44 -6.58 -2.32
CA PHE A 164 15.28 -5.66 -3.45
C PHE A 164 14.24 -4.61 -3.13
N ILE A 165 14.59 -3.34 -3.38
CA ILE A 165 13.73 -2.19 -3.16
C ILE A 165 13.71 -1.27 -4.37
N GLY A 166 12.55 -0.70 -4.65
CA GLY A 166 12.43 0.47 -5.52
C GLY A 166 12.34 1.73 -4.67
N GLN A 167 12.93 2.82 -5.16
CA GLN A 167 12.91 4.10 -4.45
C GLN A 167 12.15 5.18 -5.20
N LEU A 168 11.68 6.19 -4.46
CA LEU A 168 10.94 7.33 -5.00
C LEU A 168 11.78 8.20 -5.94
N ASP A 169 13.11 8.13 -5.84
CA ASP A 169 14.04 8.81 -6.76
C ASP A 169 14.34 8.01 -8.04
N GLY A 170 13.64 6.88 -8.22
CA GLY A 170 13.73 6.04 -9.41
C GLY A 170 14.92 5.07 -9.40
N GLN A 171 15.58 4.87 -8.27
CA GLN A 171 16.59 3.84 -8.12
C GLN A 171 15.94 2.47 -7.83
N LEU A 172 16.55 1.40 -8.37
CA LEU A 172 16.32 0.01 -7.97
C LEU A 172 17.59 -0.47 -7.29
N ILE A 173 17.44 -1.01 -6.07
CA ILE A 173 18.57 -1.33 -5.21
C ILE A 173 18.45 -2.76 -4.69
N ALA A 174 19.56 -3.48 -4.63
CA ALA A 174 19.69 -4.73 -3.90
C ALA A 174 20.54 -4.51 -2.65
N LEU A 175 20.01 -4.88 -1.51
CA LEU A 175 20.67 -4.86 -0.21
C LEU A 175 21.10 -6.27 0.19
N ASP A 176 22.22 -6.37 0.86
CA ASP A 176 22.64 -7.61 1.53
C ASP A 176 21.69 -7.92 2.69
N LYS A 177 21.18 -9.15 2.74
CA LYS A 177 20.17 -9.55 3.74
C LYS A 177 20.67 -9.51 5.19
N ASP A 178 21.97 -9.66 5.41
CA ASP A 178 22.54 -9.81 6.75
C ASP A 178 22.85 -8.47 7.43
N ASN A 179 23.11 -7.42 6.64
CA ASN A 179 23.57 -6.14 7.20
C ASN A 179 22.94 -4.89 6.56
N GLY A 180 22.13 -5.05 5.49
CA GLY A 180 21.50 -3.93 4.79
C GLY A 180 22.45 -3.12 3.89
N ASP A 181 23.69 -3.55 3.67
CA ASP A 181 24.63 -2.86 2.79
C ASP A 181 24.19 -2.99 1.32
N ILE A 182 24.44 -1.95 0.52
CA ILE A 182 24.12 -1.96 -0.91
C ILE A 182 25.04 -2.95 -1.64
N VAL A 183 24.46 -4.00 -2.24
CA VAL A 183 25.15 -4.93 -3.14
C VAL A 183 25.30 -4.32 -4.52
N TRP A 184 24.19 -3.81 -5.06
CA TRP A 184 24.16 -3.03 -6.30
C TRP A 184 23.02 -2.01 -6.28
N SER A 185 23.17 -0.95 -7.06
CA SER A 185 22.17 0.09 -7.27
C SER A 185 22.19 0.53 -8.73
N VAL A 186 21.01 0.67 -9.33
CA VAL A 186 20.85 1.17 -10.69
C VAL A 186 19.82 2.31 -10.73
N GLN A 187 20.13 3.38 -11.46
CA GLN A 187 19.14 4.41 -11.78
C GLN A 187 18.20 3.85 -12.85
N ALA A 188 17.08 3.27 -12.42
CA ALA A 188 16.13 2.67 -13.34
C ALA A 188 15.41 3.72 -14.19
N GLU A 189 15.00 4.84 -13.59
CA GLU A 189 14.48 6.05 -14.28
C GLU A 189 14.82 7.32 -13.48
N ASP A 190 14.76 8.49 -14.13
CA ASP A 190 15.07 9.75 -13.47
C ASP A 190 13.79 10.40 -12.90
N TRP A 191 13.73 10.59 -11.58
CA TRP A 191 12.62 11.27 -10.91
C TRP A 191 12.38 12.70 -11.42
N ARG A 192 13.44 13.39 -11.90
CA ARG A 192 13.33 14.74 -12.49
C ARG A 192 12.54 14.73 -13.81
N GLN A 193 12.39 13.55 -14.41
CA GLN A 193 11.51 13.32 -15.57
C GLN A 193 10.11 12.85 -15.16
N GLY A 194 9.79 12.90 -13.87
CA GLY A 194 8.48 12.57 -13.32
C GLY A 194 8.29 11.11 -12.90
N TYR A 195 9.32 10.28 -12.98
CA TYR A 195 9.25 8.86 -12.61
C TYR A 195 9.53 8.64 -11.12
N SER A 196 8.84 7.67 -10.52
CA SER A 196 9.13 7.14 -9.19
C SER A 196 8.80 5.66 -9.13
N ILE A 197 9.42 4.91 -8.21
CA ILE A 197 9.06 3.52 -7.95
C ILE A 197 8.34 3.48 -6.61
N THR A 198 7.06 3.08 -6.63
CA THR A 198 6.19 3.02 -5.44
C THR A 198 5.65 1.62 -5.18
N SER A 199 5.87 0.68 -6.12
CA SER A 199 5.50 -0.72 -5.98
C SER A 199 6.61 -1.51 -5.29
N ALA A 200 6.25 -2.60 -4.58
CA ALA A 200 7.22 -3.63 -4.29
C ALA A 200 7.72 -4.22 -5.60
N PRO A 201 9.04 -4.37 -5.81
CA PRO A 201 9.55 -5.16 -6.92
C PRO A 201 9.07 -6.61 -6.83
N LEU A 202 9.09 -7.35 -7.94
CA LEU A 202 8.84 -8.79 -7.93
C LEU A 202 10.13 -9.53 -8.30
N TYR A 203 10.59 -10.42 -7.42
CA TYR A 203 11.64 -11.40 -7.71
C TYR A 203 11.04 -12.66 -8.34
N TYR A 204 11.60 -13.11 -9.44
CA TYR A 204 11.23 -14.37 -10.10
C TYR A 204 12.39 -14.87 -10.98
N ASP A 205 12.67 -16.16 -10.97
CA ASP A 205 13.63 -16.84 -11.86
C ASP A 205 14.98 -16.09 -12.00
N GLY A 206 15.57 -15.64 -10.88
CA GLY A 206 16.81 -14.86 -10.89
C GLY A 206 16.71 -13.46 -11.50
N LYS A 207 15.50 -12.94 -11.65
CA LYS A 207 15.20 -11.63 -12.23
C LYS A 207 14.40 -10.77 -11.24
N VAL A 208 14.50 -9.46 -11.38
CA VAL A 208 13.69 -8.48 -10.62
C VAL A 208 13.00 -7.55 -11.60
N ILE A 209 11.66 -7.49 -11.53
CA ILE A 209 10.85 -6.54 -12.32
C ILE A 209 10.31 -5.42 -11.46
N THR A 210 10.28 -4.21 -12.01
CA THR A 210 9.59 -3.04 -11.44
C THR A 210 8.87 -2.25 -12.52
N GLY A 211 7.78 -1.60 -12.12
CA GLY A 211 7.12 -0.57 -12.90
C GLY A 211 7.39 0.83 -12.32
N PHE A 212 6.78 1.85 -12.92
CA PHE A 212 7.00 3.24 -12.53
C PHE A 212 5.68 3.97 -12.36
N ALA A 213 5.56 4.77 -11.30
CA ALA A 213 4.52 5.76 -11.06
C ALA A 213 4.90 7.10 -11.70
N GLY A 214 3.95 8.02 -11.80
CA GLY A 214 4.14 9.39 -12.29
C GLY A 214 3.29 9.76 -13.50
N GLY A 215 2.14 9.13 -13.70
CA GLY A 215 1.21 9.46 -14.80
C GLY A 215 0.90 10.94 -14.86
N GLU A 216 0.62 11.55 -13.72
CA GLU A 216 0.28 12.97 -13.56
C GLU A 216 1.43 13.94 -13.92
N ASN A 217 2.64 13.42 -14.10
CA ASN A 217 3.81 14.21 -14.52
C ASN A 217 4.09 14.07 -16.02
N GLY A 218 3.26 13.30 -16.74
CA GLY A 218 3.44 13.06 -18.17
C GLY A 218 4.67 12.18 -18.45
N ILE A 219 4.70 11.00 -17.87
CA ILE A 219 5.71 9.97 -18.20
C ILE A 219 5.25 9.13 -19.40
N GLN A 220 6.18 8.41 -20.02
CA GLN A 220 5.86 7.26 -20.85
C GLN A 220 5.90 6.00 -20.00
N GLY A 221 4.76 5.42 -19.70
CA GLY A 221 4.62 4.24 -18.85
C GLY A 221 5.41 3.04 -19.40
N LYS A 222 5.95 2.26 -18.48
CA LYS A 222 6.75 1.06 -18.80
C LYS A 222 6.97 0.17 -17.57
N VAL A 223 7.42 -1.05 -17.82
CA VAL A 223 8.04 -1.94 -16.83
C VAL A 223 9.44 -2.30 -17.30
N LYS A 224 10.35 -2.55 -16.37
CA LYS A 224 11.72 -2.97 -16.64
C LYS A 224 12.11 -4.17 -15.80
N THR A 225 12.86 -5.09 -16.40
CA THR A 225 13.40 -6.27 -15.72
C THR A 225 14.92 -6.21 -15.69
N TYR A 226 15.47 -6.66 -14.58
CA TYR A 226 16.88 -6.66 -14.27
C TYR A 226 17.32 -8.03 -13.79
N ASP A 227 18.56 -8.39 -14.06
CA ASP A 227 19.23 -9.55 -13.48
C ASP A 227 19.39 -9.35 -11.95
N ALA A 228 18.92 -10.29 -11.15
CA ALA A 228 18.90 -10.17 -9.70
C ALA A 228 20.30 -10.19 -9.06
N GLU A 229 21.28 -10.82 -9.70
CA GLU A 229 22.64 -10.91 -9.19
C GLU A 229 23.44 -9.63 -9.45
N THR A 230 23.28 -9.03 -10.62
CA THR A 230 24.15 -7.97 -11.11
C THR A 230 23.50 -6.60 -11.21
N GLY A 231 22.16 -6.53 -11.26
CA GLY A 231 21.40 -5.31 -11.57
C GLY A 231 21.47 -4.93 -13.07
N GLU A 232 21.98 -5.81 -13.95
CA GLU A 232 22.00 -5.55 -15.39
C GLU A 232 20.58 -5.49 -15.94
N HIS A 233 20.26 -4.44 -16.72
CA HIS A 233 18.97 -4.30 -17.39
C HIS A 233 18.81 -5.35 -18.48
N LEU A 234 17.73 -6.12 -18.46
CA LEU A 234 17.45 -7.21 -19.40
C LEU A 234 16.54 -6.75 -20.52
N TRP A 235 15.36 -6.21 -20.22
CA TRP A 235 14.39 -5.75 -21.20
C TRP A 235 13.42 -4.69 -20.62
N THR A 236 12.74 -3.98 -21.52
CA THR A 236 11.71 -2.99 -21.21
C THR A 236 10.46 -3.27 -22.05
N PHE A 237 9.29 -3.26 -21.42
CA PHE A 237 8.01 -3.18 -22.10
C PHE A 237 7.39 -1.81 -21.87
N PHE A 238 7.02 -1.11 -22.97
CA PHE A 238 6.36 0.19 -22.90
C PHE A 238 4.84 0.03 -22.85
N THR A 239 4.20 0.53 -21.79
CA THR A 239 2.73 0.54 -21.66
C THR A 239 2.08 1.67 -22.46
N VAL A 240 2.86 2.68 -22.88
CA VAL A 240 2.52 3.57 -23.98
C VAL A 240 3.46 3.27 -25.14
N PRO A 241 2.99 2.54 -26.17
CA PRO A 241 3.85 1.97 -27.21
C PRO A 241 4.54 3.02 -28.08
N ASN A 242 5.78 2.74 -28.49
CA ASN A 242 6.49 3.55 -29.48
C ASN A 242 5.97 3.31 -30.91
N PRO A 243 6.27 4.20 -31.86
CA PRO A 243 5.93 4.00 -33.26
C PRO A 243 6.40 2.65 -33.79
N GLY A 244 5.46 1.86 -34.30
CA GLY A 244 5.71 0.52 -34.85
C GLY A 244 5.50 -0.62 -33.85
N GLU A 245 5.30 -0.34 -32.56
CA GLU A 245 4.88 -1.31 -31.55
C GLU A 245 3.36 -1.49 -31.57
N ILE A 246 2.88 -2.66 -31.13
CA ILE A 246 1.43 -2.99 -31.03
C ILE A 246 0.79 -2.00 -30.05
N GLY A 247 -0.38 -1.46 -30.44
CA GLY A 247 -1.13 -0.48 -29.65
C GLY A 247 -0.81 0.98 -29.96
N HIS A 248 0.31 1.26 -30.64
CA HIS A 248 0.64 2.65 -31.02
C HIS A 248 -0.39 3.27 -31.97
N GLU A 249 -1.06 2.47 -32.80
CA GLU A 249 -2.13 2.88 -33.69
C GLU A 249 -3.35 3.48 -32.99
N THR A 250 -3.47 3.28 -31.68
CA THR A 250 -4.54 3.84 -30.83
C THR A 250 -4.18 5.22 -30.25
N TRP A 251 -3.04 5.76 -30.61
CA TRP A 251 -2.55 7.09 -30.27
C TRP A 251 -2.49 7.99 -31.51
N PRO A 252 -2.55 9.33 -31.39
CA PRO A 252 -2.40 10.22 -32.52
C PRO A 252 -1.08 10.01 -33.26
N GLN A 253 -1.14 9.73 -34.56
CA GLN A 253 0.03 9.33 -35.36
C GLN A 253 0.91 10.51 -35.81
N ASP A 254 0.38 11.71 -35.76
CA ASP A 254 1.06 12.97 -36.12
C ASP A 254 1.49 13.79 -34.88
N SER A 255 1.44 13.19 -33.70
CA SER A 255 1.75 13.81 -32.42
C SER A 255 2.78 12.99 -31.63
N GLU A 256 3.55 13.66 -30.77
CA GLU A 256 4.49 13.00 -29.86
C GLU A 256 3.88 12.76 -28.47
N VAL A 257 2.55 12.90 -28.29
CA VAL A 257 1.88 12.75 -27.01
C VAL A 257 2.14 11.39 -26.34
N TYR A 258 2.37 10.33 -27.12
CA TYR A 258 2.74 9.01 -26.60
C TYR A 258 3.99 9.02 -25.69
N LYS A 259 4.92 9.97 -25.88
CA LYS A 259 6.13 10.10 -25.04
C LYS A 259 5.83 10.53 -23.60
N TYR A 260 4.63 11.01 -23.35
CA TYR A 260 4.14 11.48 -22.04
C TYR A 260 2.68 11.07 -21.81
N GLY A 261 2.30 9.98 -22.43
CA GLY A 261 0.94 9.45 -22.44
C GLY A 261 0.47 8.76 -21.17
N GLY A 262 1.22 8.79 -20.08
CA GLY A 262 0.81 8.20 -18.81
C GLY A 262 0.94 6.68 -18.79
N ALA A 263 -0.15 5.96 -18.52
CA ALA A 263 -0.24 4.51 -18.37
C ALA A 263 0.83 3.91 -17.42
N PRO A 264 1.01 4.47 -16.21
CA PRO A 264 2.01 4.03 -15.25
C PRO A 264 1.73 2.61 -14.76
N VAL A 265 2.77 1.88 -14.33
CA VAL A 265 2.64 0.61 -13.61
C VAL A 265 3.20 0.83 -12.20
N TRP A 266 2.33 0.90 -11.21
CA TRP A 266 2.67 1.26 -9.85
C TRP A 266 2.19 0.22 -8.82
N GLN A 267 1.90 -1.00 -9.29
CA GLN A 267 1.57 -2.16 -8.49
C GLN A 267 2.52 -3.32 -8.83
N THR A 268 2.66 -4.24 -7.87
CA THR A 268 3.48 -5.44 -8.05
C THR A 268 2.82 -6.38 -9.05
N PRO A 269 3.53 -6.81 -10.12
CA PRO A 269 3.04 -7.78 -11.08
C PRO A 269 2.72 -9.14 -10.45
N ALA A 270 1.93 -9.97 -11.14
CA ALA A 270 1.82 -11.39 -10.89
C ALA A 270 2.67 -12.18 -11.90
N TYR A 271 3.14 -13.37 -11.50
CA TYR A 271 3.93 -14.26 -12.36
C TYR A 271 3.37 -15.68 -12.35
N ASP A 272 3.13 -16.23 -13.54
CA ASP A 272 2.76 -17.62 -13.75
C ASP A 272 3.92 -18.34 -14.44
N PRO A 273 4.68 -19.19 -13.74
CA PRO A 273 5.81 -19.92 -14.30
C PRO A 273 5.41 -20.97 -15.32
N ASP A 274 4.22 -21.59 -15.18
CA ASP A 274 3.75 -22.62 -16.11
C ASP A 274 3.42 -22.07 -17.49
N LEU A 275 2.97 -20.81 -17.55
CA LEU A 275 2.67 -20.08 -18.78
C LEU A 275 3.84 -19.19 -19.25
N GLU A 276 4.89 -19.05 -18.42
CA GLU A 276 6.00 -18.11 -18.63
C GLU A 276 5.50 -16.68 -18.87
N MET A 277 4.49 -16.24 -18.08
CA MET A 277 3.84 -14.94 -18.26
C MET A 277 3.93 -14.07 -16.99
N LEU A 278 4.12 -12.78 -17.24
CA LEU A 278 3.92 -11.71 -16.25
C LEU A 278 2.62 -10.97 -16.57
N TYR A 279 1.89 -10.64 -15.51
CA TYR A 279 0.63 -9.88 -15.59
C TYR A 279 0.72 -8.65 -14.70
N PHE A 280 0.33 -7.52 -15.25
CA PHE A 280 0.22 -6.27 -14.50
C PHE A 280 -0.93 -5.43 -15.02
N SER A 281 -1.32 -4.46 -14.22
CA SER A 281 -2.33 -3.49 -14.60
C SER A 281 -1.71 -2.10 -14.73
N THR A 282 -2.31 -1.26 -15.57
CA THR A 282 -1.80 0.06 -15.92
C THR A 282 -2.73 1.16 -15.41
N GLY A 283 -2.15 2.31 -15.12
CA GLY A 283 -2.88 3.52 -14.76
C GLY A 283 -3.48 4.25 -15.95
N ASN A 284 -4.05 5.42 -15.67
CA ASN A 284 -4.72 6.29 -16.61
C ASN A 284 -3.79 6.85 -17.68
N PRO A 285 -4.33 7.25 -18.86
CA PRO A 285 -3.54 7.98 -19.86
C PRO A 285 -3.36 9.45 -19.45
N GLY A 286 -2.25 10.06 -19.90
CA GLY A 286 -1.97 11.48 -19.71
C GLY A 286 -2.21 12.35 -20.96
N PRO A 287 -2.74 13.58 -20.83
CA PRO A 287 -3.26 14.20 -19.60
C PRO A 287 -4.58 13.59 -19.15
N ASP A 288 -4.78 13.45 -17.82
CA ASP A 288 -5.84 12.64 -17.21
C ASP A 288 -7.26 13.09 -17.62
N PHE A 289 -7.55 14.39 -17.52
CA PHE A 289 -8.89 14.95 -17.67
C PHE A 289 -9.09 15.72 -18.99
N ASN A 290 -8.20 15.46 -19.97
CA ASN A 290 -8.29 16.03 -21.31
C ASN A 290 -7.99 14.98 -22.38
N GLY A 291 -9.04 14.47 -23.03
CA GLY A 291 -8.93 13.40 -24.02
C GLY A 291 -8.59 13.89 -25.41
N TRP A 292 -8.92 15.11 -25.81
CA TRP A 292 -8.74 15.58 -27.18
C TRP A 292 -7.27 15.64 -27.62
N MET A 293 -6.32 15.80 -26.69
CA MET A 293 -4.89 15.80 -26.99
C MET A 293 -4.37 14.40 -27.38
N ARG A 294 -5.12 13.36 -27.05
CA ARG A 294 -4.74 11.94 -27.21
C ARG A 294 -5.85 11.09 -27.84
N GLU A 295 -6.47 11.61 -28.90
CA GLU A 295 -7.53 10.92 -29.63
C GLU A 295 -7.20 9.44 -29.90
N GLY A 296 -8.19 8.53 -29.73
CA GLY A 296 -8.06 7.08 -29.81
C GLY A 296 -8.20 6.40 -28.45
N ASP A 297 -8.14 5.06 -28.41
CA ASP A 297 -8.37 4.27 -27.19
C ASP A 297 -7.21 4.33 -26.20
N ASN A 298 -6.02 4.77 -26.61
CA ASN A 298 -4.81 4.97 -25.80
C ASN A 298 -4.28 3.70 -25.15
N LEU A 299 -4.11 2.62 -25.92
CA LEU A 299 -3.49 1.40 -25.41
C LEU A 299 -2.04 1.66 -24.94
N PHE A 300 -1.61 1.06 -23.83
CA PHE A 300 -2.32 0.15 -22.93
C PHE A 300 -2.73 0.85 -21.62
N ALA A 301 -3.23 2.08 -21.65
CA ALA A 301 -3.75 2.72 -20.44
C ALA A 301 -5.00 1.99 -19.92
N THR A 302 -5.20 2.01 -18.60
CA THR A 302 -6.36 1.43 -17.90
C THR A 302 -6.64 -0.01 -18.31
N SER A 303 -5.57 -0.81 -18.38
CA SER A 303 -5.60 -2.17 -18.95
C SER A 303 -4.99 -3.20 -18.01
N ILE A 304 -5.39 -4.45 -18.17
CA ILE A 304 -4.63 -5.61 -17.75
C ILE A 304 -3.78 -6.04 -18.94
N VAL A 305 -2.48 -6.24 -18.70
CA VAL A 305 -1.51 -6.60 -19.75
C VAL A 305 -0.78 -7.87 -19.34
N ALA A 306 -0.63 -8.81 -20.29
CA ALA A 306 0.19 -10.00 -20.16
C ALA A 306 1.36 -9.95 -21.15
N ILE A 307 2.54 -10.27 -20.65
CA ILE A 307 3.78 -10.31 -21.44
C ILE A 307 4.55 -11.60 -21.15
N ASP A 308 5.43 -11.97 -22.06
CA ASP A 308 6.40 -13.05 -21.85
C ASP A 308 7.39 -12.67 -20.74
N SER A 309 7.56 -13.54 -19.75
CA SER A 309 8.41 -13.27 -18.58
C SER A 309 9.92 -13.27 -18.89
N ASN A 310 10.33 -13.91 -19.98
CA ASN A 310 11.74 -14.02 -20.36
C ASN A 310 12.18 -12.88 -21.28
N THR A 311 11.30 -12.46 -22.20
CA THR A 311 11.64 -11.52 -23.28
C THR A 311 10.99 -10.16 -23.15
N GLY A 312 9.92 -10.05 -22.34
CA GLY A 312 9.09 -8.85 -22.27
C GLY A 312 8.17 -8.65 -23.48
N GLU A 313 8.07 -9.65 -24.38
CA GLU A 313 7.20 -9.56 -25.56
C GLU A 313 5.72 -9.60 -25.17
N TYR A 314 4.92 -8.75 -25.84
CA TYR A 314 3.47 -8.71 -25.69
C TYR A 314 2.81 -10.06 -25.98
N ARG A 315 1.85 -10.46 -25.09
CA ARG A 315 1.01 -11.65 -25.26
C ARG A 315 -0.44 -11.28 -25.52
N TRP A 316 -1.08 -10.58 -24.58
CA TRP A 316 -2.45 -10.11 -24.69
C TRP A 316 -2.73 -8.93 -23.75
N HIS A 317 -3.86 -8.25 -23.93
CA HIS A 317 -4.36 -7.24 -23.01
C HIS A 317 -5.88 -7.26 -22.96
N PHE A 318 -6.41 -6.66 -21.88
CA PHE A 318 -7.82 -6.29 -21.77
C PHE A 318 -7.92 -4.87 -21.24
N GLN A 319 -8.47 -3.95 -22.02
CA GLN A 319 -8.67 -2.57 -21.62
C GLN A 319 -9.98 -2.43 -20.85
N GLN A 320 -9.95 -1.92 -19.62
CA GLN A 320 -11.10 -1.76 -18.74
C GLN A 320 -11.88 -0.47 -18.99
N VAL A 321 -11.21 0.57 -19.48
CA VAL A 321 -11.82 1.85 -19.85
C VAL A 321 -11.18 2.34 -21.14
N HIS A 322 -11.98 2.44 -22.21
CA HIS A 322 -11.55 3.01 -23.48
C HIS A 322 -11.45 4.53 -23.34
N HIS A 323 -10.35 5.11 -23.80
CA HIS A 323 -10.14 6.57 -23.78
C HIS A 323 -10.49 7.19 -22.44
N ASP A 324 -9.87 6.69 -21.37
CA ASP A 324 -10.17 7.12 -19.98
C ASP A 324 -9.91 8.62 -19.80
N ILE A 325 -10.95 9.37 -19.41
CA ILE A 325 -10.88 10.79 -19.04
C ILE A 325 -11.24 11.03 -17.57
N TRP A 326 -11.43 9.96 -16.78
CA TRP A 326 -11.94 10.02 -15.39
C TRP A 326 -10.90 9.66 -14.35
N ASP A 327 -9.66 9.34 -14.78
CA ASP A 327 -8.63 8.76 -13.90
C ASP A 327 -9.10 7.42 -13.30
N TYR A 328 -9.65 6.54 -14.16
CA TYR A 328 -10.17 5.24 -13.75
C TYR A 328 -9.16 4.12 -13.86
N ASP A 329 -7.90 4.37 -13.55
CA ASP A 329 -6.85 3.35 -13.49
C ASP A 329 -7.37 1.91 -13.32
N ALA A 330 -6.56 0.95 -13.69
CA ALA A 330 -6.65 -0.43 -13.21
C ALA A 330 -5.67 -0.62 -12.03
N PRO A 331 -5.98 -0.14 -10.80
CA PRO A 331 -4.96 0.11 -9.78
C PRO A 331 -4.73 -1.04 -8.81
N ASN A 332 -5.62 -2.04 -8.78
CA ASN A 332 -5.48 -3.19 -7.87
C ASN A 332 -4.50 -4.21 -8.47
N PRO A 333 -3.61 -4.84 -7.68
CA PRO A 333 -2.81 -5.94 -8.19
C PRO A 333 -3.70 -7.05 -8.77
N VAL A 334 -3.31 -7.58 -9.92
CA VAL A 334 -4.00 -8.72 -10.51
C VAL A 334 -3.81 -9.96 -9.64
N VAL A 335 -4.85 -10.79 -9.51
CA VAL A 335 -4.85 -12.03 -8.73
C VAL A 335 -5.05 -13.19 -9.68
N LEU A 336 -4.13 -14.17 -9.66
CA LEU A 336 -4.23 -15.39 -10.46
C LEU A 336 -4.83 -16.53 -9.63
N PHE A 337 -5.64 -17.36 -10.27
CA PHE A 337 -6.30 -18.49 -9.60
C PHE A 337 -6.75 -19.55 -10.60
N ASP A 338 -6.98 -20.76 -10.12
CA ASP A 338 -7.66 -21.82 -10.84
C ASP A 338 -9.04 -22.05 -10.21
N ILE A 339 -10.06 -22.19 -11.04
CA ILE A 339 -11.45 -22.28 -10.57
C ILE A 339 -12.29 -23.15 -11.51
N ASP A 340 -13.21 -23.93 -10.93
CA ASP A 340 -14.21 -24.66 -11.72
C ASP A 340 -15.36 -23.72 -12.10
N ILE A 341 -15.57 -23.53 -13.40
CA ILE A 341 -16.70 -22.80 -13.96
C ILE A 341 -17.51 -23.76 -14.80
N ASN A 342 -18.72 -24.12 -14.35
CA ASN A 342 -19.63 -25.03 -15.04
C ASN A 342 -19.04 -26.45 -15.31
N GLY A 343 -18.19 -26.95 -14.44
CA GLY A 343 -17.55 -28.28 -14.56
C GLY A 343 -16.27 -28.29 -15.40
N GLU A 344 -15.74 -27.14 -15.76
CA GLU A 344 -14.47 -26.97 -16.46
C GLU A 344 -13.49 -26.18 -15.60
N LEU A 345 -12.32 -26.75 -15.31
CA LEU A 345 -11.24 -26.05 -14.61
C LEU A 345 -10.65 -24.97 -15.53
N ARG A 346 -10.72 -23.72 -15.09
CA ARG A 346 -10.24 -22.54 -15.83
C ARG A 346 -9.09 -21.88 -15.09
N GLN A 347 -8.11 -21.42 -15.86
CA GLN A 347 -6.98 -20.62 -15.37
C GLN A 347 -7.39 -19.15 -15.38
N GLY A 348 -7.85 -18.67 -14.21
CA GLY A 348 -8.45 -17.34 -14.07
C GLY A 348 -7.47 -16.25 -13.66
N LEU A 349 -7.83 -15.02 -13.98
CA LEU A 349 -7.26 -13.79 -13.48
C LEU A 349 -8.42 -12.88 -13.07
N ALA A 350 -8.34 -12.27 -11.87
CA ALA A 350 -9.29 -11.25 -11.43
C ALA A 350 -8.59 -9.95 -11.06
N GLN A 351 -9.26 -8.83 -11.32
CA GLN A 351 -8.81 -7.51 -10.91
C GLN A 351 -9.99 -6.64 -10.53
N ALA A 352 -10.00 -6.15 -9.28
CA ALA A 352 -10.95 -5.14 -8.83
C ALA A 352 -10.52 -3.76 -9.35
N SER A 353 -11.48 -2.94 -9.83
CA SER A 353 -11.16 -1.73 -10.56
C SER A 353 -11.72 -0.46 -9.92
N LYS A 354 -11.15 0.70 -10.28
CA LYS A 354 -11.75 2.02 -9.99
C LYS A 354 -13.17 2.14 -10.52
N THR A 355 -13.52 1.42 -11.59
CA THR A 355 -14.87 1.37 -12.14
C THR A 355 -15.92 0.79 -11.17
N GLY A 356 -15.49 0.09 -10.11
CA GLY A 356 -16.37 -0.51 -9.11
C GLY A 356 -16.84 -1.92 -9.44
N TRP A 357 -16.25 -2.55 -10.46
CA TRP A 357 -16.46 -3.95 -10.83
C TRP A 357 -15.20 -4.78 -10.68
N VAL A 358 -15.37 -6.11 -10.65
CA VAL A 358 -14.28 -7.07 -10.85
C VAL A 358 -14.30 -7.54 -12.30
N TYR A 359 -13.15 -7.48 -12.95
CA TYR A 359 -12.91 -8.07 -14.28
C TYR A 359 -12.32 -9.46 -14.09
N ILE A 360 -12.96 -10.49 -14.64
CA ILE A 360 -12.60 -11.90 -14.47
C ILE A 360 -12.30 -12.49 -15.86
N LEU A 361 -11.02 -12.77 -16.08
CA LEU A 361 -10.51 -13.16 -17.40
C LEU A 361 -9.83 -14.52 -17.35
N ASP A 362 -9.75 -15.21 -18.48
CA ASP A 362 -8.84 -16.33 -18.70
C ASP A 362 -7.42 -15.78 -18.81
N ARG A 363 -6.50 -16.23 -17.92
CA ARG A 363 -5.14 -15.69 -17.90
C ARG A 363 -4.27 -16.16 -19.05
N THR A 364 -4.74 -17.17 -19.83
CA THR A 364 -4.00 -17.68 -20.99
C THR A 364 -4.10 -16.77 -22.21
N ASP A 365 -5.24 -16.07 -22.39
CA ASP A 365 -5.52 -15.30 -23.60
C ASP A 365 -6.29 -13.98 -23.39
N GLY A 366 -6.66 -13.65 -22.13
CA GLY A 366 -7.38 -12.43 -21.76
C GLY A 366 -8.89 -12.44 -22.07
N THR A 367 -9.45 -13.56 -22.51
CA THR A 367 -10.89 -13.64 -22.78
C THR A 367 -11.72 -13.63 -21.50
N PRO A 368 -12.88 -12.93 -21.43
CA PRO A 368 -13.71 -12.90 -20.23
C PRO A 368 -14.23 -14.28 -19.84
N LEU A 369 -13.94 -14.75 -18.62
CA LEU A 369 -14.53 -15.96 -18.04
C LEU A 369 -15.98 -15.74 -17.58
N ILE A 370 -16.24 -14.56 -17.02
CA ILE A 370 -17.59 -14.06 -16.78
C ILE A 370 -17.82 -12.96 -17.81
N GLY A 371 -18.95 -12.96 -18.47
CA GLY A 371 -19.23 -12.08 -19.61
C GLY A 371 -18.99 -10.60 -19.31
N ILE A 372 -18.46 -9.89 -20.31
CA ILE A 372 -18.31 -8.42 -20.32
C ILE A 372 -19.01 -7.92 -21.59
N GLU A 373 -19.87 -6.91 -21.44
CA GLU A 373 -20.65 -6.35 -22.54
C GLU A 373 -20.14 -4.96 -22.90
N GLU A 374 -19.85 -4.74 -24.19
CA GLU A 374 -19.65 -3.41 -24.72
C GLU A 374 -20.98 -2.66 -24.79
N ARG A 375 -21.12 -1.58 -24.03
CA ARG A 375 -22.36 -0.77 -23.98
C ARG A 375 -22.09 0.65 -24.45
N PRO A 376 -23.03 1.23 -25.26
CA PRO A 376 -22.94 2.64 -25.63
C PRO A 376 -22.94 3.56 -24.43
N VAL A 377 -22.12 4.61 -24.47
CA VAL A 377 -22.00 5.63 -23.43
C VAL A 377 -22.22 7.03 -24.01
N PRO A 378 -22.60 8.03 -23.19
CA PRO A 378 -22.69 9.42 -23.62
C PRO A 378 -21.37 9.92 -24.20
N GLN A 379 -21.42 10.73 -25.24
CA GLN A 379 -20.25 11.21 -25.95
C GLN A 379 -20.12 12.73 -25.85
N ASP A 380 -18.88 13.21 -25.78
CA ASP A 380 -18.52 14.61 -25.96
C ASP A 380 -17.38 14.71 -26.97
N PRO A 381 -17.64 15.24 -28.19
CA PRO A 381 -16.62 15.39 -29.21
C PRO A 381 -15.42 16.27 -28.79
N ARG A 382 -15.62 17.16 -27.80
CA ARG A 382 -14.54 17.99 -27.25
C ARG A 382 -13.52 17.19 -26.45
N GLN A 383 -13.90 15.99 -26.00
CA GLN A 383 -13.04 15.05 -25.26
C GLN A 383 -12.63 13.83 -26.10
N ALA A 384 -13.07 13.74 -27.35
CA ALA A 384 -12.83 12.59 -28.23
C ALA A 384 -13.26 11.24 -27.60
N THR A 385 -14.34 11.23 -26.82
CA THR A 385 -14.76 10.09 -26.01
C THR A 385 -15.05 8.84 -26.83
N ALA A 386 -14.74 7.65 -26.27
CA ALA A 386 -15.05 6.36 -26.88
C ALA A 386 -16.57 6.13 -27.00
N ALA A 387 -16.98 5.41 -28.03
CA ALA A 387 -18.40 5.16 -28.33
C ALA A 387 -19.06 4.19 -27.35
N THR A 388 -18.31 3.23 -26.84
CA THR A 388 -18.73 2.19 -25.90
C THR A 388 -17.73 2.06 -24.76
N GLN A 389 -18.16 1.38 -23.70
CA GLN A 389 -17.31 0.99 -22.58
C GLN A 389 -17.64 -0.44 -22.15
N PRO A 390 -16.67 -1.19 -21.61
CA PRO A 390 -16.89 -2.56 -21.15
C PRO A 390 -17.60 -2.58 -19.78
N TYR A 391 -18.71 -3.30 -19.71
CA TYR A 391 -19.52 -3.51 -18.50
C TYR A 391 -19.48 -4.99 -18.09
N PRO A 392 -18.77 -5.36 -17.01
CA PRO A 392 -18.82 -6.72 -16.48
C PRO A 392 -20.22 -7.15 -16.09
N ILE A 393 -20.59 -8.38 -16.44
CA ILE A 393 -21.81 -9.01 -15.95
C ILE A 393 -21.58 -9.41 -14.50
N GLY A 394 -22.45 -8.94 -13.58
CA GLY A 394 -22.31 -9.18 -12.17
C GLY A 394 -22.77 -7.98 -11.36
N ASP A 395 -22.30 -7.89 -10.13
CA ASP A 395 -22.60 -6.79 -9.24
C ASP A 395 -21.45 -5.79 -9.18
N ALA A 396 -21.77 -4.49 -9.23
CA ALA A 396 -20.80 -3.47 -8.86
C ALA A 396 -20.73 -3.40 -7.33
N PHE A 397 -19.52 -3.39 -6.76
CA PHE A 397 -19.35 -3.32 -5.31
C PHE A 397 -19.49 -1.89 -4.75
N VAL A 398 -19.58 -0.86 -5.60
CA VAL A 398 -19.97 0.51 -5.25
C VAL A 398 -21.01 1.04 -6.24
N PRO A 399 -21.90 1.98 -5.82
CA PRO A 399 -22.89 2.58 -6.71
C PRO A 399 -22.25 3.28 -7.93
N GLN A 400 -22.93 3.19 -9.06
CA GLN A 400 -22.47 3.66 -10.37
C GLN A 400 -23.11 4.97 -10.82
N GLU A 401 -23.93 5.58 -9.98
CA GLU A 401 -24.62 6.86 -10.23
C GLU A 401 -24.83 7.62 -8.93
N VAL A 402 -25.12 8.91 -9.03
CA VAL A 402 -25.36 9.79 -7.89
C VAL A 402 -26.84 9.74 -7.51
N ASP A 403 -27.15 9.22 -6.33
CA ASP A 403 -28.52 9.14 -5.83
C ASP A 403 -29.08 10.49 -5.42
N ILE A 404 -28.23 11.37 -4.82
CA ILE A 404 -28.59 12.68 -4.30
C ILE A 404 -27.62 13.71 -4.84
N ALA A 405 -28.12 14.67 -5.60
CA ALA A 405 -27.31 15.77 -6.12
C ALA A 405 -26.74 16.59 -4.95
N PRO A 406 -25.39 16.77 -4.89
CA PRO A 406 -24.79 17.54 -3.82
C PRO A 406 -25.08 19.04 -3.97
N GLU A 407 -25.39 19.71 -2.86
CA GLU A 407 -25.62 21.15 -2.85
C GLU A 407 -24.36 21.93 -3.20
N GLY A 408 -24.50 23.02 -3.94
CA GLY A 408 -23.37 23.89 -4.34
C GLY A 408 -22.60 23.43 -5.57
N TYR A 409 -23.02 22.32 -6.20
CA TYR A 409 -22.42 21.82 -7.44
C TYR A 409 -23.36 22.06 -8.64
N PRO A 410 -22.85 22.01 -9.90
CA PRO A 410 -23.68 22.06 -11.09
C PRO A 410 -24.76 20.99 -11.11
N GLU A 411 -25.83 21.22 -11.88
CA GLU A 411 -26.86 20.20 -12.13
C GLU A 411 -26.22 18.92 -12.70
N LEU A 412 -26.70 17.76 -12.21
CA LEU A 412 -26.16 16.45 -12.64
C LEU A 412 -26.42 16.22 -14.13
N VAL A 413 -25.35 15.95 -14.86
CA VAL A 413 -25.42 15.43 -16.21
C VAL A 413 -25.55 13.91 -16.13
N ASN A 414 -26.50 13.30 -16.86
CA ASN A 414 -26.73 11.86 -16.90
C ASN A 414 -26.78 11.21 -15.49
N GLN A 415 -27.40 11.88 -14.51
CA GLN A 415 -27.45 11.45 -13.10
C GLN A 415 -26.07 11.24 -12.43
N GLY A 416 -25.00 11.86 -12.95
CA GLY A 416 -23.65 11.63 -12.46
C GLY A 416 -23.20 10.18 -12.57
N ARG A 417 -23.70 9.45 -13.58
CA ARG A 417 -23.39 8.03 -13.81
C ARG A 417 -21.95 7.87 -14.31
N ILE A 418 -21.34 6.74 -14.00
CA ILE A 418 -20.04 6.33 -14.55
C ILE A 418 -19.99 6.53 -16.08
N PHE A 419 -18.85 6.90 -16.59
CA PHE A 419 -18.59 7.21 -18.01
C PHE A 419 -19.38 8.41 -18.55
N THR A 420 -19.93 9.27 -17.69
CA THR A 420 -20.47 10.57 -18.10
C THR A 420 -19.32 11.49 -18.50
N PRO A 421 -19.28 12.00 -19.74
CA PRO A 421 -18.24 12.94 -20.14
C PRO A 421 -18.45 14.31 -19.49
N PHE A 422 -17.39 15.11 -19.44
CA PHE A 422 -17.39 16.45 -18.88
C PHE A 422 -16.46 17.36 -19.70
N TRP A 423 -16.65 18.64 -19.58
CA TRP A 423 -15.79 19.67 -20.14
C TRP A 423 -15.59 20.79 -19.11
N THR A 424 -15.34 22.05 -19.56
CA THR A 424 -15.05 23.18 -18.67
C THR A 424 -16.22 23.57 -17.75
N GLU A 425 -17.44 23.18 -18.07
CA GLU A 425 -18.62 23.35 -17.22
C GLU A 425 -18.56 22.48 -15.95
N GLY A 426 -17.93 21.31 -16.07
CA GLY A 426 -17.81 20.32 -15.02
C GLY A 426 -19.10 19.62 -14.64
N THR A 427 -18.98 18.48 -13.99
CA THR A 427 -20.10 17.72 -13.41
C THR A 427 -19.63 16.82 -12.27
N VAL A 428 -20.58 16.35 -11.46
CA VAL A 428 -20.29 15.34 -10.41
C VAL A 428 -20.57 13.96 -10.96
N ILE A 429 -19.63 13.04 -10.74
CA ILE A 429 -19.69 11.65 -11.24
C ILE A 429 -19.38 10.67 -10.10
N LYS A 430 -19.97 9.49 -10.17
CA LYS A 430 -19.77 8.35 -9.29
C LYS A 430 -19.55 7.07 -10.12
N PRO A 431 -18.54 6.26 -9.81
CA PRO A 431 -17.52 6.44 -8.77
C PRO A 431 -16.62 7.67 -8.96
N SER A 432 -15.91 8.06 -7.91
CA SER A 432 -14.97 9.19 -7.93
C SER A 432 -13.69 8.87 -8.73
N HIS A 433 -12.81 9.86 -8.93
CA HIS A 433 -11.45 9.63 -9.47
C HIS A 433 -10.61 8.65 -8.62
N ASN A 434 -10.85 8.56 -7.31
CA ASN A 434 -10.26 7.52 -6.49
C ASN A 434 -10.82 6.12 -6.81
N GLY A 435 -11.96 6.08 -7.52
CA GLY A 435 -12.62 4.85 -7.92
C GLY A 435 -13.41 4.16 -6.81
N GLY A 436 -13.89 2.98 -7.13
CA GLY A 436 -14.43 2.00 -6.19
C GLY A 436 -13.28 1.31 -5.47
N ALA A 437 -12.58 0.37 -6.10
CA ALA A 437 -11.30 -0.14 -5.59
C ALA A 437 -10.14 0.76 -6.05
N ASN A 438 -9.08 0.79 -5.25
CA ASN A 438 -7.85 1.49 -5.57
C ASN A 438 -6.66 0.54 -5.32
N TRP A 439 -5.49 1.06 -4.96
CA TRP A 439 -4.29 0.28 -4.70
C TRP A 439 -4.44 -0.82 -3.62
N PRO A 440 -5.27 -0.67 -2.55
CA PRO A 440 -5.34 -1.68 -1.50
C PRO A 440 -5.58 -3.08 -2.08
N PRO A 441 -4.61 -4.01 -1.96
CA PRO A 441 -4.69 -5.27 -2.64
C PRO A 441 -5.81 -6.16 -2.11
N SER A 442 -6.50 -6.80 -3.04
CA SER A 442 -7.51 -7.81 -2.74
C SER A 442 -6.87 -9.11 -2.26
N SER A 443 -7.61 -9.93 -1.50
CA SER A 443 -7.22 -11.28 -1.15
C SER A 443 -8.21 -12.30 -1.73
N TYR A 444 -7.72 -13.47 -2.14
CA TYR A 444 -8.53 -14.52 -2.75
C TYR A 444 -8.40 -15.84 -1.99
N ASN A 445 -9.50 -16.45 -1.65
CA ASN A 445 -9.50 -17.76 -1.00
C ASN A 445 -9.74 -18.87 -2.04
N PRO A 446 -8.71 -19.67 -2.39
CA PRO A 446 -8.81 -20.71 -3.42
C PRO A 446 -9.76 -21.85 -3.05
N ASN A 447 -10.04 -22.06 -1.76
CA ASN A 447 -10.95 -23.12 -1.33
C ASN A 447 -12.42 -22.74 -1.50
N THR A 448 -12.74 -21.44 -1.53
CA THR A 448 -14.13 -20.94 -1.63
C THR A 448 -14.43 -20.21 -2.92
N GLY A 449 -13.41 -19.83 -3.70
CA GLY A 449 -13.56 -19.02 -4.90
C GLY A 449 -13.99 -17.58 -4.64
N ILE A 450 -13.73 -17.06 -3.44
CA ILE A 450 -14.15 -15.71 -3.01
C ILE A 450 -12.96 -14.75 -3.05
N LEU A 451 -13.18 -13.59 -3.69
CA LEU A 451 -12.28 -12.44 -3.68
C LEU A 451 -12.80 -11.39 -2.69
N TYR A 452 -11.95 -10.90 -1.79
CA TYR A 452 -12.28 -9.85 -0.81
C TYR A 452 -11.70 -8.52 -1.27
N VAL A 453 -12.57 -7.52 -1.44
CA VAL A 453 -12.25 -6.24 -2.06
C VAL A 453 -12.46 -5.10 -1.07
N CYS A 454 -11.41 -4.32 -0.83
CA CYS A 454 -11.49 -3.05 -0.11
C CYS A 454 -11.79 -1.92 -1.10
N ALA A 455 -12.87 -1.20 -0.89
CA ALA A 455 -13.37 -0.18 -1.80
C ALA A 455 -13.89 1.07 -1.06
N THR A 456 -14.07 2.15 -1.80
CA THR A 456 -14.63 3.40 -1.28
C THR A 456 -15.80 3.85 -2.14
N ASP A 457 -16.94 4.04 -1.53
CA ASP A 457 -18.10 4.68 -2.14
C ASP A 457 -17.98 6.20 -1.98
N ARG A 458 -17.69 6.90 -3.08
CA ARG A 458 -17.45 8.35 -3.12
C ARG A 458 -17.82 8.90 -4.49
N MET A 459 -18.15 10.20 -4.54
CA MET A 459 -18.31 10.95 -5.78
C MET A 459 -17.27 12.06 -5.88
N SER A 460 -16.98 12.49 -7.10
CA SER A 460 -16.10 13.63 -7.38
C SER A 460 -16.71 14.58 -8.39
N PHE A 461 -16.37 15.83 -8.23
CA PHE A 461 -16.54 16.84 -9.27
C PHE A 461 -15.38 16.74 -10.25
N PHE A 462 -15.68 16.71 -11.55
CA PHE A 462 -14.72 16.70 -12.65
C PHE A 462 -14.93 17.92 -13.54
N ARG A 463 -13.83 18.49 -14.01
CA ARG A 463 -13.81 19.60 -14.96
C ARG A 463 -12.62 19.45 -15.90
N GLY A 464 -12.84 19.45 -17.19
CA GLY A 464 -11.79 19.52 -18.20
C GLY A 464 -11.16 20.91 -18.27
N GLY A 465 -9.93 21.00 -18.75
CA GLY A 465 -9.22 22.25 -19.03
C GLY A 465 -9.19 22.54 -20.53
N GLU A 466 -9.25 23.84 -20.89
CA GLU A 466 -8.91 24.27 -22.24
C GLU A 466 -7.40 24.03 -22.49
N PRO A 467 -6.95 23.86 -23.74
CA PRO A 467 -5.55 23.59 -24.06
C PRO A 467 -4.55 24.55 -23.43
N GLU A 468 -4.93 25.83 -23.38
CA GLU A 468 -4.11 26.90 -22.84
C GLU A 468 -3.98 26.86 -21.30
N GLU A 469 -4.85 26.10 -20.63
CA GLU A 469 -4.84 25.89 -19.17
C GLU A 469 -3.93 24.73 -18.77
N ILE A 470 -3.45 23.91 -19.73
CA ILE A 470 -2.61 22.73 -19.45
C ILE A 470 -1.15 23.20 -19.37
N PRO A 471 -0.48 23.04 -18.21
CA PRO A 471 0.91 23.44 -18.09
C PRO A 471 1.80 22.56 -19.00
N PRO A 472 2.92 23.10 -19.49
CA PRO A 472 3.93 22.30 -20.12
C PRO A 472 4.39 21.15 -19.19
N ARG A 473 4.76 20.03 -19.79
CA ARG A 473 5.30 18.88 -19.05
C ARG A 473 6.44 19.33 -18.13
N LEU A 474 6.43 18.85 -16.88
CA LEU A 474 7.38 19.16 -15.79
C LEU A 474 7.34 20.60 -15.25
N GLU A 475 6.47 21.48 -15.74
CA GLU A 475 6.21 22.81 -15.16
C GLU A 475 5.02 22.79 -14.20
N GLY A 476 4.45 21.61 -13.92
CA GLY A 476 3.33 21.35 -13.05
C GLY A 476 2.75 19.97 -13.32
N ARG A 477 1.64 19.62 -12.68
CA ARG A 477 0.94 18.38 -12.96
C ARG A 477 0.28 18.44 -14.33
N PHE A 478 0.54 17.42 -15.16
CA PHE A 478 0.03 17.28 -16.52
C PHE A 478 -1.37 16.66 -16.54
N LEU A 479 -2.30 17.22 -15.76
CA LEU A 479 -3.64 16.64 -15.57
C LEU A 479 -4.64 17.00 -16.69
N GLY A 480 -4.46 18.11 -17.36
CA GLY A 480 -5.39 18.52 -18.41
C GLY A 480 -6.78 18.95 -17.93
N GLY A 481 -6.95 19.15 -16.63
CA GLY A 481 -8.22 19.52 -16.02
C GLY A 481 -8.13 19.56 -14.50
N ARG A 482 -9.27 19.43 -13.85
CA ARG A 482 -9.38 19.47 -12.38
C ARG A 482 -10.38 18.43 -11.88
N PHE A 483 -10.13 17.93 -10.69
CA PHE A 483 -11.07 17.14 -9.93
C PHE A 483 -11.17 17.65 -8.50
N GLY A 484 -12.24 17.31 -7.81
CA GLY A 484 -12.45 17.65 -6.42
C GLY A 484 -13.33 16.62 -5.72
N ALA A 485 -12.97 16.29 -4.49
CA ALA A 485 -13.83 15.47 -3.64
C ALA A 485 -15.09 16.24 -3.26
N VAL A 486 -16.24 15.59 -3.35
CA VAL A 486 -17.49 16.13 -2.80
C VAL A 486 -17.50 15.82 -1.30
N PRO A 487 -17.49 16.83 -0.41
CA PRO A 487 -17.47 16.63 1.03
C PRO A 487 -18.67 15.82 1.54
N ASN A 488 -18.51 15.09 2.65
CA ASN A 488 -19.56 14.35 3.35
C ASN A 488 -20.23 13.19 2.58
N PHE A 489 -19.71 12.84 1.40
CA PHE A 489 -20.19 11.69 0.61
C PHE A 489 -19.08 10.67 0.46
N ILE A 490 -18.74 10.01 1.56
CA ILE A 490 -17.72 8.96 1.60
C ILE A 490 -18.13 7.85 2.56
N SER A 491 -17.97 6.60 2.13
CA SER A 491 -18.04 5.44 3.01
C SER A 491 -17.09 4.35 2.51
N GLY A 492 -16.50 3.61 3.44
CA GLY A 492 -15.76 2.40 3.12
C GLY A 492 -16.69 1.25 2.79
N VAL A 493 -16.23 0.43 1.88
CA VAL A 493 -16.91 -0.79 1.47
C VAL A 493 -15.91 -1.94 1.53
N PHE A 494 -16.27 -3.03 2.20
CA PHE A 494 -15.50 -4.27 2.15
C PHE A 494 -16.42 -5.36 1.65
N ALA A 495 -16.14 -5.92 0.48
CA ALA A 495 -17.03 -6.82 -0.25
C ALA A 495 -16.39 -8.18 -0.50
N ALA A 496 -17.16 -9.26 -0.32
CA ALA A 496 -16.81 -10.60 -0.76
C ALA A 496 -17.51 -10.88 -2.10
N MET A 497 -16.72 -11.16 -3.13
CA MET A 497 -17.15 -11.39 -4.50
C MET A 497 -16.93 -12.83 -4.89
N ASP A 498 -17.96 -13.51 -5.37
CA ASP A 498 -17.87 -14.87 -5.92
C ASP A 498 -17.31 -14.85 -7.34
N MET A 499 -16.16 -15.46 -7.54
CA MET A 499 -15.45 -15.46 -8.84
C MET A 499 -16.10 -16.36 -9.89
N THR A 500 -17.08 -17.22 -9.52
CA THR A 500 -17.82 -18.03 -10.50
C THR A 500 -19.03 -17.29 -11.08
N THR A 501 -19.52 -16.27 -10.40
CA THR A 501 -20.74 -15.55 -10.78
C THR A 501 -20.57 -14.03 -10.88
N ASN A 502 -19.44 -13.50 -10.39
CA ASN A 502 -19.17 -12.06 -10.22
C ASN A 502 -20.26 -11.34 -9.40
N ARG A 503 -20.77 -12.01 -8.34
CA ARG A 503 -21.81 -11.49 -7.45
C ARG A 503 -21.29 -11.24 -6.04
N ILE A 504 -21.88 -10.25 -5.38
CA ILE A 504 -21.61 -9.96 -3.98
C ILE A 504 -22.23 -11.07 -3.12
N VAL A 505 -21.40 -11.75 -2.31
CA VAL A 505 -21.82 -12.73 -1.32
C VAL A 505 -22.25 -12.01 -0.03
N TRP A 506 -21.41 -11.07 0.42
CA TRP A 506 -21.71 -10.16 1.51
C TRP A 506 -20.92 -8.86 1.35
N GLN A 507 -21.35 -7.81 2.03
CA GLN A 507 -20.72 -6.50 2.01
C GLN A 507 -20.84 -5.83 3.37
N GLN A 508 -19.71 -5.29 3.87
CA GLN A 508 -19.67 -4.38 5.01
C GLN A 508 -19.55 -2.93 4.53
N ARG A 509 -20.18 -1.99 5.28
CA ARG A 509 -20.05 -0.56 5.05
C ARG A 509 -19.56 0.14 6.30
N TRP A 510 -18.58 1.02 6.13
CA TRP A 510 -17.93 1.76 7.21
C TRP A 510 -18.09 3.26 6.99
N ALA A 511 -18.07 4.03 8.10
CA ALA A 511 -18.21 5.48 8.04
C ALA A 511 -16.99 6.16 7.38
N ASP A 512 -15.80 5.60 7.59
CA ASP A 512 -14.54 5.99 6.96
C ASP A 512 -14.27 5.13 5.71
N ARG A 513 -13.37 5.60 4.82
CA ARG A 513 -13.00 4.83 3.62
C ARG A 513 -12.32 3.51 3.97
N CYS A 514 -12.46 2.50 3.14
CA CYS A 514 -11.58 1.33 3.15
C CYS A 514 -10.30 1.68 2.37
N TYR A 515 -9.15 1.62 3.02
CA TYR A 515 -7.87 2.02 2.41
C TYR A 515 -6.70 1.20 2.96
N SER A 516 -6.92 -0.11 3.08
CA SER A 516 -5.94 -1.11 3.50
C SER A 516 -6.11 -2.37 2.66
N GLY A 517 -5.02 -3.05 2.35
CA GLY A 517 -5.12 -4.39 1.77
C GLY A 517 -5.63 -5.43 2.76
N SER A 518 -5.99 -6.59 2.26
CA SER A 518 -6.46 -7.70 3.09
C SER A 518 -5.64 -8.97 2.86
N ILE A 519 -5.69 -9.87 3.84
CA ILE A 519 -5.31 -11.28 3.70
C ILE A 519 -6.47 -12.17 4.13
N THR A 520 -6.52 -13.40 3.63
CA THR A 520 -7.48 -14.41 4.10
C THR A 520 -6.79 -15.72 4.45
N THR A 521 -7.35 -16.50 5.39
CA THR A 521 -6.73 -17.72 5.90
C THR A 521 -7.69 -18.90 5.87
N ALA A 522 -7.15 -20.12 5.93
CA ALA A 522 -7.95 -21.35 6.08
C ALA A 522 -8.66 -21.41 7.45
N GLY A 523 -8.28 -20.60 8.43
CA GLY A 523 -9.00 -20.41 9.70
C GLY A 523 -10.37 -19.75 9.56
N GLY A 524 -10.78 -19.41 8.34
CA GLY A 524 -12.07 -18.75 8.05
C GLY A 524 -12.08 -17.25 8.37
N LEU A 525 -10.91 -16.63 8.40
CA LEU A 525 -10.70 -15.23 8.74
C LEU A 525 -10.23 -14.43 7.54
N THR A 526 -10.67 -13.17 7.48
CA THR A 526 -10.12 -12.15 6.59
C THR A 526 -9.69 -10.96 7.44
N PHE A 527 -8.41 -10.59 7.38
CA PHE A 527 -7.86 -9.45 8.11
C PHE A 527 -7.79 -8.23 7.20
N VAL A 528 -8.23 -7.10 7.73
CA VAL A 528 -8.20 -5.81 7.02
C VAL A 528 -7.96 -4.67 8.01
N GLY A 529 -7.15 -3.70 7.62
CA GLY A 529 -6.90 -2.51 8.44
C GLY A 529 -7.96 -1.44 8.25
N ARG A 530 -8.05 -0.54 9.22
CA ARG A 530 -8.96 0.60 9.25
C ARG A 530 -8.19 1.92 9.38
N ASN A 531 -8.74 3.00 8.82
CA ASN A 531 -8.13 4.33 8.93
C ASN A 531 -8.05 4.84 10.37
N ASP A 532 -8.96 4.40 11.23
CA ASP A 532 -8.98 4.75 12.66
C ASP A 532 -7.95 3.97 13.50
N GLY A 533 -7.09 3.20 12.86
CA GLY A 533 -6.00 2.45 13.49
C GLY A 533 -6.37 1.05 13.95
N ARG A 534 -7.59 0.59 13.71
CA ARG A 534 -7.95 -0.78 14.06
C ARG A 534 -7.46 -1.77 13.00
N LEU A 535 -6.87 -2.88 13.45
CA LEU A 535 -6.79 -4.11 12.69
C LEU A 535 -8.04 -4.94 13.00
N THR A 536 -8.78 -5.36 11.98
CA THR A 536 -10.06 -6.07 12.11
C THR A 536 -9.95 -7.47 11.51
N ALA A 537 -10.39 -8.49 12.23
CA ALA A 537 -10.61 -9.84 11.71
C ALA A 537 -12.09 -10.07 11.47
N LEU A 538 -12.44 -10.36 10.22
CA LEU A 538 -13.81 -10.66 9.79
C LEU A 538 -13.96 -12.16 9.54
N SER A 539 -15.16 -12.71 9.79
CA SER A 539 -15.55 -14.00 9.25
C SER A 539 -15.52 -13.96 7.72
N SER A 540 -14.65 -14.74 7.09
CA SER A 540 -14.56 -14.83 5.63
C SER A 540 -15.89 -15.22 4.98
N ARG A 541 -16.74 -15.97 5.71
CA ARG A 541 -18.03 -16.48 5.21
C ARG A 541 -19.17 -15.49 5.30
N THR A 542 -19.22 -14.66 6.38
CA THR A 542 -20.39 -13.79 6.67
C THR A 542 -20.06 -12.31 6.69
N GLY A 543 -18.77 -11.95 6.80
CA GLY A 543 -18.33 -10.56 6.96
C GLY A 543 -18.49 -10.03 8.40
N ASP A 544 -18.97 -10.83 9.35
CA ASP A 544 -19.12 -10.39 10.74
C ASP A 544 -17.75 -10.07 11.35
N SER A 545 -17.66 -8.96 12.09
CA SER A 545 -16.47 -8.62 12.86
C SER A 545 -16.33 -9.57 14.06
N LEU A 546 -15.23 -10.30 14.12
CA LEU A 546 -14.96 -11.28 15.17
C LEU A 546 -13.92 -10.78 16.18
N TRP A 547 -13.04 -9.87 15.76
CA TRP A 547 -12.00 -9.28 16.60
C TRP A 547 -11.55 -7.96 16.01
N GLU A 548 -11.16 -7.03 16.88
CA GLU A 548 -10.55 -5.75 16.52
C GLU A 548 -9.47 -5.41 17.54
N PHE A 549 -8.39 -4.77 17.07
CA PHE A 549 -7.29 -4.31 17.91
C PHE A 549 -6.85 -2.92 17.46
N GLN A 550 -6.75 -1.97 18.40
CA GLN A 550 -6.25 -0.62 18.14
C GLN A 550 -4.71 -0.63 18.11
N THR A 551 -4.13 -0.33 16.94
CA THR A 551 -2.68 -0.36 16.72
C THR A 551 -1.97 0.95 17.02
N GLY A 552 -2.71 2.02 17.32
CA GLY A 552 -2.17 3.33 17.69
C GLY A 552 -1.89 4.29 16.53
N ALA A 553 -2.03 3.83 15.27
CA ALA A 553 -1.89 4.66 14.08
C ALA A 553 -2.77 4.08 12.95
N GLY A 554 -2.99 4.82 11.87
CA GLY A 554 -3.79 4.33 10.74
C GLY A 554 -3.25 3.01 10.21
N MET A 555 -4.11 1.98 10.15
CA MET A 555 -3.76 0.66 9.68
C MET A 555 -4.08 0.57 8.19
N ASN A 556 -3.14 1.03 7.35
CA ASN A 556 -3.32 1.13 5.91
C ASN A 556 -2.52 0.09 5.10
N SER A 557 -1.67 -0.72 5.74
CA SER A 557 -0.93 -1.81 5.10
C SER A 557 -1.69 -3.14 5.17
N PRO A 558 -1.50 -4.06 4.21
CA PRO A 558 -1.91 -5.45 4.40
C PRO A 558 -1.05 -6.10 5.49
N VAL A 559 -1.64 -6.98 6.26
CA VAL A 559 -0.89 -7.81 7.23
C VAL A 559 -0.23 -9.00 6.55
N THR A 560 0.63 -9.70 7.29
CA THR A 560 1.30 -10.93 6.86
C THR A 560 1.09 -12.00 7.94
N THR A 561 0.88 -13.26 7.54
CA THR A 561 0.74 -14.38 8.49
C THR A 561 1.64 -15.54 8.11
N PHE A 562 2.23 -16.17 9.10
CA PHE A 562 3.15 -17.30 8.93
C PHE A 562 3.19 -18.15 10.20
N ASN A 563 3.73 -19.39 10.08
CA ASN A 563 4.04 -20.25 11.19
C ASN A 563 5.54 -20.15 11.52
N TYR A 564 5.85 -19.99 12.80
CA TYR A 564 7.21 -19.97 13.30
C TYR A 564 7.27 -20.72 14.64
N ASN A 565 8.18 -21.68 14.77
CA ASN A 565 8.30 -22.54 15.96
C ASN A 565 6.97 -23.18 16.38
N ASP A 566 6.24 -23.77 15.41
CA ASP A 566 4.93 -24.43 15.59
C ASP A 566 3.82 -23.49 16.11
N LYS A 567 3.91 -22.19 15.88
CA LYS A 567 2.93 -21.20 16.29
C LYS A 567 2.62 -20.23 15.16
N GLN A 568 1.34 -19.93 14.95
CA GLN A 568 0.92 -18.96 13.93
C GLN A 568 1.04 -17.53 14.46
N TYR A 569 1.60 -16.66 13.64
CA TYR A 569 1.76 -15.22 13.91
C TYR A 569 1.12 -14.37 12.82
N ILE A 570 0.84 -13.12 13.18
CA ILE A 570 0.41 -12.05 12.27
C ILE A 570 1.30 -10.86 12.52
N VAL A 571 1.87 -10.29 11.43
CA VAL A 571 2.61 -9.03 11.46
C VAL A 571 1.77 -7.93 10.82
N ALA A 572 1.71 -6.77 11.47
CA ALA A 572 0.99 -5.59 11.00
C ALA A 572 1.86 -4.33 11.09
N TYR A 573 1.89 -3.53 10.03
CA TYR A 573 2.56 -2.24 9.99
C TYR A 573 1.52 -1.13 10.00
N ALA A 574 1.44 -0.39 11.11
CA ALA A 574 0.51 0.71 11.31
C ALA A 574 1.26 2.04 11.30
N ALA A 575 1.25 2.75 10.20
CA ALA A 575 2.00 3.98 10.01
C ALA A 575 1.16 5.14 9.44
N GLY A 576 -0.12 4.89 9.20
CA GLY A 576 -1.03 5.88 8.65
C GLY A 576 -0.80 6.17 7.16
N ASN A 577 -1.67 7.00 6.61
CA ASN A 577 -1.61 7.41 5.22
C ASN A 577 -2.23 8.81 5.06
N THR A 578 -1.43 9.77 4.61
CA THR A 578 -1.89 11.16 4.46
C THR A 578 -3.03 11.29 3.45
N PHE A 579 -3.00 10.49 2.38
CA PHE A 579 -4.04 10.53 1.35
C PHE A 579 -5.36 9.90 1.83
N ALA A 580 -5.28 8.92 2.71
CA ALA A 580 -6.44 8.34 3.38
C ALA A 580 -6.99 9.26 4.48
N GLY A 581 -6.21 10.19 4.98
CA GLY A 581 -6.54 11.03 6.13
C GLY A 581 -6.51 10.27 7.46
N SER A 582 -5.68 9.23 7.55
CA SER A 582 -5.49 8.46 8.77
C SER A 582 -4.32 8.98 9.61
N GLU A 583 -4.28 8.60 10.87
CA GLU A 583 -3.27 9.03 11.85
C GLU A 583 -1.88 8.51 11.48
N LYS A 584 -0.85 9.40 11.54
CA LYS A 584 0.55 9.04 11.32
C LYS A 584 1.07 8.15 12.46
N GLY A 585 1.92 7.18 12.12
CA GLY A 585 2.64 6.33 13.07
C GLY A 585 3.85 5.67 12.42
N ASP A 586 4.39 4.69 13.13
CA ASP A 586 5.56 3.92 12.71
C ASP A 586 5.60 2.53 13.38
N ASN A 587 4.43 2.03 13.79
CA ASN A 587 4.29 0.87 14.65
C ASN A 587 4.32 -0.43 13.84
N LEU A 588 5.31 -1.29 14.09
CA LEU A 588 5.33 -2.67 13.63
C LEU A 588 4.89 -3.58 14.79
N TRP A 589 3.81 -4.30 14.59
CA TRP A 589 3.20 -5.20 15.57
C TRP A 589 3.38 -6.65 15.19
N LEU A 590 3.66 -7.50 16.19
CA LEU A 590 3.53 -8.95 16.10
C LEU A 590 2.37 -9.43 16.96
N PHE A 591 1.50 -10.29 16.42
CA PHE A 591 0.34 -10.86 17.11
C PHE A 591 0.38 -12.38 17.09
N THR A 592 -0.16 -13.00 18.18
CA THR A 592 -0.43 -14.43 18.25
C THR A 592 -1.54 -14.68 19.29
N ILE A 593 -2.07 -15.89 19.37
CA ILE A 593 -2.99 -16.27 20.43
C ILE A 593 -2.27 -16.16 21.78
N ASP A 594 -2.91 -15.51 22.75
CA ASP A 594 -2.37 -15.24 24.08
C ASP A 594 -1.00 -14.52 24.07
N GLY A 595 -0.86 -13.48 23.22
CA GLY A 595 0.38 -12.71 23.05
C GLY A 595 0.80 -11.91 24.27
N GLY A 596 -0.16 -11.41 25.05
CA GLY A 596 0.06 -10.74 26.35
C GLY A 596 -0.05 -9.22 26.34
N ILE A 597 -0.08 -8.56 25.16
CA ILE A 597 -0.35 -7.12 25.04
C ILE A 597 -1.78 -6.95 24.55
N SER A 598 -2.63 -6.45 25.43
CA SER A 598 -4.01 -6.12 25.10
C SER A 598 -4.09 -4.83 24.27
N ASP A 599 -5.28 -4.57 23.73
CA ASP A 599 -5.57 -3.41 22.91
C ASP A 599 -5.09 -2.09 23.54
N ILE A 600 -4.41 -1.28 22.75
CA ILE A 600 -3.97 0.06 23.14
C ILE A 600 -5.04 1.05 22.71
N SER A 601 -5.68 1.73 23.68
CA SER A 601 -6.59 2.81 23.34
C SER A 601 -5.83 3.92 22.60
N MET A 602 -6.49 4.63 21.69
CA MET A 602 -5.88 5.79 21.02
C MET A 602 -5.28 6.80 22.02
N LEU A 603 -5.86 6.88 23.22
CA LEU A 603 -5.37 7.72 24.31
C LEU A 603 -4.06 7.18 24.92
N ASP A 604 -3.86 5.87 24.91
CA ASP A 604 -2.63 5.24 25.45
C ASP A 604 -1.49 5.24 24.42
N SER A 605 -1.78 5.12 23.14
CA SER A 605 -0.77 5.30 22.08
C SER A 605 -0.24 6.74 21.99
N MET A 606 -1.04 7.70 22.46
CA MET A 606 -0.63 9.09 22.68
C MET A 606 0.06 9.32 24.02
N SER A 607 0.19 8.31 24.88
CA SER A 607 0.84 8.43 26.19
C SER A 607 2.37 8.54 26.13
N GLY A 608 2.98 8.37 24.98
CA GLY A 608 4.33 8.88 24.69
C GLY A 608 4.39 10.40 24.54
N LEU A 609 3.25 11.07 24.37
CA LEU A 609 3.10 12.49 24.62
C LEU A 609 2.98 12.64 26.14
N GLU A 610 4.08 13.05 26.78
CA GLU A 610 4.16 13.39 28.19
C GLU A 610 2.85 14.05 28.65
N ASN A 611 2.38 13.75 29.87
CA ASN A 611 1.33 14.52 30.54
C ASN A 611 1.79 15.97 30.64
N PHE A 612 1.42 16.77 29.66
CA PHE A 612 1.76 18.19 29.63
C PHE A 612 0.96 18.88 30.73
N ASP A 613 1.67 19.35 31.74
CA ASP A 613 1.07 20.22 32.76
C ASP A 613 0.85 21.62 32.15
N LEU A 614 -0.38 21.89 31.73
CA LEU A 614 -0.80 23.19 31.23
C LEU A 614 -1.13 24.20 32.35
N SER A 615 -0.97 23.84 33.60
CA SER A 615 -1.33 24.71 34.74
C SER A 615 -0.50 25.99 34.82
N SER A 616 0.68 26.00 34.23
CA SER A 616 1.59 27.16 34.14
C SER A 616 1.47 27.97 32.84
N SER A 617 0.61 27.54 31.90
CA SER A 617 0.46 28.21 30.59
C SER A 617 -0.26 29.55 30.72
N ASP A 618 0.17 30.52 29.91
CA ASP A 618 -0.46 31.85 29.81
C ASP A 618 -1.64 31.82 28.83
N MET A 619 -2.85 31.68 29.37
CA MET A 619 -4.10 31.67 28.59
C MET A 619 -4.33 32.94 27.78
N ALA A 620 -3.84 34.11 28.25
CA ALA A 620 -4.01 35.36 27.51
C ALA A 620 -3.06 35.44 26.32
N ASN A 621 -1.83 34.91 26.45
CA ASN A 621 -0.91 34.74 25.34
C ASN A 621 -1.44 33.69 24.37
N GLY A 622 -1.97 32.56 24.87
CA GLY A 622 -2.60 31.52 24.04
C GLY A 622 -3.76 32.06 23.18
N ASN A 623 -4.64 32.87 23.75
CA ASN A 623 -5.69 33.58 22.99
C ASN A 623 -5.11 34.50 21.91
N THR A 624 -4.06 35.25 22.23
CA THR A 624 -3.42 36.16 21.25
C THR A 624 -2.83 35.41 20.08
N ILE A 625 -2.15 34.29 20.35
CA ILE A 625 -1.59 33.42 19.30
C ILE A 625 -2.72 32.78 18.49
N TYR A 626 -3.76 32.27 19.14
CA TYR A 626 -4.93 31.71 18.47
C TYR A 626 -5.57 32.71 17.54
N ALA A 627 -5.84 33.92 18.00
CA ALA A 627 -6.46 34.98 17.20
C ALA A 627 -5.62 35.36 15.96
N SER A 628 -4.30 35.32 16.08
CA SER A 628 -3.39 35.72 14.98
C SER A 628 -3.04 34.61 14.01
N ALA A 629 -2.94 33.36 14.48
CA ALA A 629 -2.40 32.24 13.69
C ALA A 629 -3.42 31.12 13.37
N CYS A 630 -4.47 30.97 14.18
CA CYS A 630 -5.36 29.80 14.13
C CYS A 630 -6.79 30.15 13.72
N SER A 631 -7.30 31.31 14.14
CA SER A 631 -8.70 31.70 13.98
C SER A 631 -9.15 31.84 12.52
N PHE A 632 -8.24 32.16 11.60
CA PHE A 632 -8.55 32.23 10.16
C PHE A 632 -9.09 30.90 9.62
N CYS A 633 -8.52 29.78 10.08
CA CYS A 633 -8.95 28.45 9.65
C CYS A 633 -10.04 27.87 10.57
N HIS A 634 -9.90 28.03 11.88
CA HIS A 634 -10.74 27.36 12.87
C HIS A 634 -11.93 28.19 13.38
N GLY A 635 -12.07 29.44 12.96
CA GLY A 635 -13.09 30.36 13.46
C GLY A 635 -12.65 31.12 14.70
N VAL A 636 -13.32 32.24 15.02
CA VAL A 636 -12.92 33.11 16.15
C VAL A 636 -13.19 32.42 17.49
N ASP A 637 -14.28 31.66 17.56
CA ASP A 637 -14.72 30.91 18.74
C ASP A 637 -14.49 29.40 18.59
N GLY A 638 -13.61 28.98 17.66
CA GLY A 638 -13.30 27.57 17.43
C GLY A 638 -14.41 26.81 16.68
N GLU A 639 -15.38 27.49 16.10
CA GLU A 639 -16.55 26.94 15.39
C GLU A 639 -16.19 26.26 14.06
N GLY A 640 -14.99 26.50 13.53
CA GLY A 640 -14.51 25.98 12.25
C GLY A 640 -15.01 26.74 11.05
N GLY A 641 -14.57 26.38 9.85
CA GLY A 641 -15.22 26.72 8.59
C GLY A 641 -14.59 27.80 7.71
N HIS A 642 -13.94 28.81 8.21
CA HIS A 642 -13.50 29.96 7.41
C HIS A 642 -12.34 29.65 6.45
N GLY A 643 -11.27 29.00 6.91
CA GLY A 643 -10.13 28.58 6.10
C GLY A 643 -10.04 27.06 5.87
N GLY A 644 -11.15 26.32 6.09
CA GLY A 644 -11.19 24.88 5.96
C GLY A 644 -10.77 24.12 7.22
N GLY A 645 -10.54 24.79 8.34
CA GLY A 645 -10.27 24.18 9.63
C GLY A 645 -11.51 23.53 10.24
N ILE A 646 -11.32 22.44 10.97
CA ILE A 646 -12.38 21.76 11.73
C ILE A 646 -12.81 22.59 12.95
N ALA A 647 -14.02 22.33 13.46
CA ALA A 647 -14.44 22.87 14.74
C ALA A 647 -13.62 22.28 15.88
N LEU A 648 -13.24 23.10 16.86
CA LEU A 648 -12.38 22.73 18.00
C LEU A 648 -13.16 22.42 19.29
N MET A 649 -14.48 22.46 19.26
CA MET A 649 -15.35 22.25 20.44
C MET A 649 -15.21 20.86 21.10
N SER A 650 -14.62 19.89 20.42
CA SER A 650 -14.29 18.57 20.95
C SER A 650 -12.79 18.38 21.26
N ALA A 651 -11.96 19.39 21.04
CA ALA A 651 -10.50 19.31 21.18
C ALA A 651 -10.04 19.43 22.66
N SER A 652 -10.56 18.58 23.53
CA SER A 652 -10.32 18.64 24.99
C SER A 652 -9.05 17.94 25.45
N ASN A 653 -8.34 17.20 24.57
CA ASN A 653 -7.10 16.50 24.92
C ASN A 653 -5.87 17.40 24.67
N PRO A 654 -5.14 17.82 25.71
CA PRO A 654 -3.97 18.70 25.56
C PRO A 654 -2.86 18.12 24.69
N GLY A 655 -2.54 16.85 24.85
CA GLY A 655 -1.49 16.18 24.08
C GLY A 655 -1.80 16.16 22.61
N TYR A 656 -3.04 15.82 22.24
CA TYR A 656 -3.52 15.87 20.85
C TYR A 656 -3.39 17.28 20.26
N VAL A 657 -3.86 18.31 20.98
CA VAL A 657 -3.80 19.70 20.52
C VAL A 657 -2.35 20.16 20.32
N ILE A 658 -1.45 19.84 21.28
CA ILE A 658 -0.02 20.16 21.19
C ILE A 658 0.61 19.49 19.96
N ASP A 659 0.31 18.21 19.74
CA ASP A 659 0.82 17.48 18.58
C ASP A 659 0.38 18.13 17.25
N ARG A 660 -0.91 18.47 17.11
CA ARG A 660 -1.44 19.14 15.91
C ARG A 660 -0.84 20.51 15.67
N ILE A 661 -0.59 21.28 16.72
CA ILE A 661 0.09 22.56 16.62
C ILE A 661 1.55 22.38 16.19
N ARG A 662 2.25 21.42 16.80
CA ARG A 662 3.67 21.18 16.50
C ARG A 662 3.90 20.66 15.09
N ASN A 663 3.17 19.63 14.72
CA ASN A 663 3.45 18.81 13.54
C ASN A 663 2.54 19.13 12.36
N GLY A 664 1.46 19.90 12.56
CA GLY A 664 0.44 20.14 11.57
C GLY A 664 -0.46 18.92 11.34
N PHE A 665 -1.48 19.08 10.50
CA PHE A 665 -2.34 17.95 10.09
C PHE A 665 -3.15 18.32 8.85
N ASN A 666 -3.10 17.55 7.80
CA ASN A 666 -3.76 17.84 6.53
C ASN A 666 -3.36 19.24 5.99
N ALA A 667 -4.33 20.14 5.86
CA ALA A 667 -4.10 21.53 5.45
C ALA A 667 -3.60 22.44 6.60
N MET A 668 -3.55 21.96 7.84
CA MET A 668 -3.03 22.71 8.98
C MET A 668 -1.51 22.71 8.94
N PRO A 669 -0.86 23.89 8.87
CA PRO A 669 0.60 23.95 8.86
C PRO A 669 1.20 23.54 10.20
N ALA A 670 2.43 23.00 10.16
CA ALA A 670 3.23 22.75 11.36
C ALA A 670 3.78 24.07 11.92
N PHE A 671 3.66 24.29 13.22
CA PHE A 671 4.17 25.46 13.93
C PHE A 671 5.47 25.20 14.70
N ASN A 672 6.00 23.97 14.64
CA ASN A 672 7.30 23.66 15.21
C ASN A 672 8.40 24.47 14.52
N GLY A 673 9.13 25.29 15.27
CA GLY A 673 10.11 26.26 14.73
C GLY A 673 9.54 27.62 14.35
N VAL A 674 8.21 27.80 14.39
CA VAL A 674 7.52 29.10 14.25
C VAL A 674 7.11 29.62 15.61
N LEU A 675 6.55 28.75 16.46
CA LEU A 675 6.22 29.02 17.86
C LEU A 675 7.23 28.34 18.78
N SER A 676 7.58 29.00 19.86
CA SER A 676 8.37 28.41 20.94
C SER A 676 7.59 27.31 21.65
N ARG A 677 8.28 26.45 22.42
CA ARG A 677 7.61 25.42 23.24
C ARG A 677 6.58 26.03 24.20
N GLU A 678 6.88 27.17 24.81
CA GLU A 678 5.99 27.86 25.76
C GLU A 678 4.74 28.36 25.01
N GLU A 679 4.90 29.00 23.87
CA GLU A 679 3.79 29.49 23.04
C GLU A 679 2.88 28.36 22.54
N ILE A 680 3.43 27.20 22.21
CA ILE A 680 2.63 26.01 21.84
C ILE A 680 1.80 25.52 23.03
N LEU A 681 2.36 25.51 24.24
CA LEU A 681 1.63 25.14 25.44
C LEU A 681 0.53 26.17 25.80
N ASP A 682 0.81 27.45 25.60
CA ASP A 682 -0.16 28.53 25.87
C ASP A 682 -1.38 28.43 24.95
N VAL A 683 -1.15 28.25 23.64
CA VAL A 683 -2.27 28.13 22.70
C VAL A 683 -3.01 26.80 22.88
N ALA A 684 -2.32 25.71 23.23
CA ALA A 684 -2.97 24.45 23.55
C ALA A 684 -3.87 24.56 24.79
N ALA A 685 -3.39 25.24 25.83
CA ALA A 685 -4.18 25.52 27.02
C ALA A 685 -5.44 26.35 26.71
N TYR A 686 -5.32 27.38 25.88
CA TYR A 686 -6.47 28.17 25.40
C TYR A 686 -7.50 27.33 24.65
N VAL A 687 -7.04 26.51 23.70
CA VAL A 687 -7.94 25.65 22.90
C VAL A 687 -8.65 24.62 23.79
N THR A 688 -7.93 23.96 24.68
CA THR A 688 -8.50 22.87 25.50
C THR A 688 -9.39 23.36 26.64
N ASN A 689 -9.09 24.50 27.28
CA ASN A 689 -9.81 24.98 28.43
C ASN A 689 -10.91 25.99 28.11
N GLU A 690 -10.77 26.80 27.05
CA GLU A 690 -11.77 27.80 26.65
C GLU A 690 -12.62 27.37 25.48
N LEU A 691 -12.01 26.95 24.36
CA LEU A 691 -12.77 26.65 23.14
C LEU A 691 -13.44 25.27 23.20
N ALA A 692 -12.77 24.28 23.74
CA ALA A 692 -13.35 22.93 23.85
C ALA A 692 -14.36 22.78 25.00
N SER A 693 -14.46 23.78 25.89
CA SER A 693 -15.41 23.78 27.02
C SER A 693 -16.73 24.51 26.70
N GLN A 694 -16.86 25.13 25.51
CA GLN A 694 -18.08 25.77 25.04
C GLN A 694 -18.96 24.78 24.29
#